data_a7666654682996df5537851f3cf43fe5
#
_entry.id   a7666654682996df5537851f3cf43fe5
#
_cell.length_a   1.000
_cell.length_b   1.000
_cell.length_c   1.000
_cell.angle_alpha   90.00
_cell.angle_beta   90.00
_cell.angle_gamma   90.00
#
_symmetry.space_group_name_H-M   'P 1'
#
loop_
_entity.id
_entity.type
_entity.pdbx_description
1 polymer ?
#
loop_
_entity_poly.entity_id
_entity_poly.type
_entity_poly.pdbx_seq_one_letter_code
_entity_poly.pdbx_strand_id
1 'polypeptide(L)'
;MQMVRTIFMILFLLTQSVGTLLAQDRSNRGKEFWLGYGHNVMFNPTAGNNSQTLVLYISTVLPATVVVSIPGNGWSQTVVIPANSVDASVVIPKTGLQDARLTGEGIFNRGIHVKADVPVVLNAHQYGLNSSGAMMVMPSETYGYNYYSVNCKQVSNVDYSHSWFYVVAPEDNTRIEVIPSGTTESGRPAGQPFTVDLKRGEIFNLFGKRLRYDSGVDMTGSKILSIAGSDGKCHPVAVFSGSSRNTLCFGNGGDIMQQQVFPSNTWGTRYLTYHTLANANSDLVTPFLNIYRVVVQDPSTVVKRNGTLMTGLINNFYYEFSSNSGDYIEADKPILVAQFMPSSNACASDATNPYGDPEMFYLSPFEQGIKNVTFYKTRNQYIDFNYVSLLLPAAGISSLRVDGKTVDPLNVIRHPVKNDYAVAVVRLLGAAGQHNVSCDSAFNGMVFGLGYYESYGYNVGTRVNNLNAYATIKNTKSILPGVDSFTCINTPFKASIKVAYKLNRIHWKFSKAAGLNIKADSIINNPAPIDSALVFGRKYYGYSVTADLKFSGAGNYSIPVTYASSDLDNCSKTEDTVIQVVVRDGPRPAITAPAVLCMGKEASFIGTNNAQGFTVVSHQWDFPDGSQGNARDAKKIFTTAGNKIIRYAVLTDNGCMADTVASVLVVDLSAVAVTKNGKPCVDSTIQFVSSIPSGSNTGVTWFWDFGDGQRFSNKSSHLAAYAYKKAMKGFSVKHWIAFDQGCTSDTALHAIPSINSAPMISAGPDLYIKKGSAAPLQASIPNPIQYQFVWSPSTFLNQVNLLNPLCSPDVDMVYTVQATDTQTGCAAKDTLQVIVLSAIDIPNTFTPNGDGINDTWKILFLAQYKNCRMEVYNTAGQIIYQSVGYAVAWNGTRNGAPMPAGTYYYVIDLGDGSPRRPGYVTILR
;
A
#
# COMPACT_ATOMS: atom_id res chain seq x y z
N MET A 1 -5.64 25.86 -4.28
CA MET A 1 -4.73 24.80 -4.72
C MET A 1 -4.34 23.78 -3.63
N GLN A 2 -4.11 24.18 -2.38
CA GLN A 2 -3.88 23.24 -1.26
C GLN A 2 -5.09 22.39 -0.92
N MET A 3 -6.30 22.95 -0.92
CA MET A 3 -7.54 22.23 -0.59
C MET A 3 -7.91 21.14 -1.62
N VAL A 4 -7.60 21.35 -2.90
CA VAL A 4 -7.80 20.34 -3.98
C VAL A 4 -6.79 19.21 -3.88
N ARG A 5 -5.54 19.48 -3.45
CA ARG A 5 -4.54 18.42 -3.19
C ARG A 5 -4.89 17.56 -1.99
N THR A 6 -5.49 18.13 -0.95
CA THR A 6 -5.91 17.38 0.25
C THR A 6 -7.12 16.49 -0.05
N ILE A 7 -8.06 16.94 -0.87
CA ILE A 7 -9.22 16.13 -1.30
C ILE A 7 -8.78 15.00 -2.23
N PHE A 8 -7.82 15.22 -3.15
CA PHE A 8 -7.26 14.16 -3.99
C PHE A 8 -6.44 13.13 -3.18
N MET A 9 -5.74 13.57 -2.13
CA MET A 9 -4.99 12.67 -1.25
C MET A 9 -5.93 11.84 -0.36
N ILE A 10 -7.04 12.39 0.09
CA ILE A 10 -8.08 11.67 0.86
C ILE A 10 -8.86 10.72 -0.06
N LEU A 11 -9.18 11.09 -1.30
CA LEU A 11 -9.77 10.16 -2.28
C LEU A 11 -8.80 9.04 -2.67
N PHE A 12 -7.50 9.30 -2.79
CA PHE A 12 -6.48 8.28 -3.09
C PHE A 12 -6.25 7.33 -1.91
N LEU A 13 -6.40 7.81 -0.65
CA LEU A 13 -6.36 6.98 0.56
C LEU A 13 -7.63 6.14 0.75
N LEU A 14 -8.79 6.59 0.26
CA LEU A 14 -10.04 5.84 0.29
C LEU A 14 -10.14 4.77 -0.82
N THR A 15 -9.37 4.87 -1.91
CA THR A 15 -9.33 3.85 -2.96
C THR A 15 -8.28 2.76 -2.74
N GLN A 16 -7.38 2.90 -1.76
CA GLN A 16 -6.39 1.87 -1.40
C GLN A 16 -6.88 0.88 -0.32
N SER A 17 -8.10 1.04 0.21
CA SER A 17 -8.63 0.16 1.26
C SER A 17 -9.57 -0.93 0.76
N VAL A 18 -9.71 -1.14 -0.56
CA VAL A 18 -10.56 -2.22 -1.10
C VAL A 18 -9.74 -3.06 -2.06
N GLY A 19 -8.97 -3.99 -1.49
CA GLY A 19 -8.18 -4.92 -2.27
C GLY A 19 -7.44 -5.97 -1.46
N THR A 20 -7.88 -6.31 -0.24
CA THR A 20 -7.54 -7.62 0.31
C THR A 20 -8.32 -8.66 -0.49
N LEU A 21 -7.76 -9.12 -1.60
CA LEU A 21 -8.04 -10.44 -2.11
C LEU A 21 -7.73 -11.41 -0.96
N LEU A 22 -8.75 -11.68 -0.14
CA LEU A 22 -8.72 -12.77 0.81
C LEU A 22 -8.39 -14.00 -0.03
N ALA A 23 -7.23 -14.60 0.19
CA ALA A 23 -6.97 -15.96 -0.24
C ALA A 23 -8.24 -16.76 0.07
N GLN A 24 -8.69 -17.63 -0.86
CA GLN A 24 -9.85 -18.47 -0.65
C GLN A 24 -9.63 -19.29 0.63
N ASP A 25 -10.12 -18.78 1.74
CA ASP A 25 -10.19 -19.49 3.01
C ASP A 25 -11.38 -20.42 2.84
N ARG A 26 -11.14 -21.69 2.54
CA ARG A 26 -12.18 -22.70 2.44
C ARG A 26 -12.74 -22.92 3.83
N SER A 27 -13.81 -22.22 4.13
CA SER A 27 -14.50 -22.29 5.41
C SER A 27 -16.01 -22.41 5.19
N ASN A 28 -16.79 -22.34 6.26
CA ASN A 28 -18.24 -22.23 6.17
C ASN A 28 -18.73 -20.89 5.60
N ARG A 29 -17.83 -20.00 5.17
CA ARG A 29 -18.13 -18.70 4.58
C ARG A 29 -17.87 -18.73 3.08
N GLY A 30 -18.88 -18.35 2.27
CA GLY A 30 -18.76 -18.36 0.80
C GLY A 30 -19.84 -17.56 0.10
N LYS A 31 -19.92 -17.70 -1.22
CA LYS A 31 -20.83 -16.92 -2.08
C LYS A 31 -21.96 -17.76 -2.69
N GLU A 32 -21.82 -19.06 -2.73
CA GLU A 32 -22.78 -19.95 -3.37
C GLU A 32 -23.01 -21.20 -2.52
N PHE A 33 -24.28 -21.52 -2.28
CA PHE A 33 -24.69 -22.64 -1.43
C PHE A 33 -25.84 -23.39 -2.07
N TRP A 34 -25.89 -24.72 -1.82
CA TRP A 34 -26.99 -25.59 -2.18
C TRP A 34 -27.41 -26.44 -0.99
N LEU A 35 -28.72 -26.49 -0.73
CA LEU A 35 -29.28 -27.26 0.38
C LEU A 35 -30.69 -27.75 0.07
N GLY A 36 -31.23 -28.53 0.97
CA GLY A 36 -32.62 -28.90 1.08
C GLY A 36 -33.05 -28.91 2.52
N TYR A 37 -34.30 -29.24 2.78
CA TYR A 37 -34.81 -29.55 4.12
C TYR A 37 -35.18 -31.03 4.22
N GLY A 38 -34.39 -31.77 4.98
CA GLY A 38 -34.59 -33.21 5.22
C GLY A 38 -35.94 -33.51 5.84
N HIS A 39 -36.37 -34.74 5.70
CA HIS A 39 -37.66 -35.19 6.22
C HIS A 39 -37.79 -34.99 7.72
N ASN A 40 -38.90 -34.37 8.13
CA ASN A 40 -39.34 -34.22 9.53
C ASN A 40 -40.71 -34.89 9.66
N VAL A 41 -40.95 -35.68 10.72
CA VAL A 41 -42.26 -36.31 10.99
C VAL A 41 -43.38 -35.29 11.06
N MET A 42 -43.08 -34.04 11.46
CA MET A 42 -44.05 -32.93 11.56
C MET A 42 -44.52 -32.42 10.22
N PHE A 43 -43.92 -32.85 9.08
CA PHE A 43 -44.45 -32.63 7.75
C PHE A 43 -45.71 -33.46 7.43
N ASN A 44 -45.87 -34.56 8.17
CA ASN A 44 -47.03 -35.45 8.01
C ASN A 44 -48.29 -34.80 8.59
N PRO A 45 -49.43 -34.78 7.86
CA PRO A 45 -50.67 -34.17 8.33
C PRO A 45 -51.20 -34.78 9.61
N THR A 46 -50.97 -36.09 9.87
CA THR A 46 -51.44 -36.78 11.06
C THR A 46 -50.55 -36.63 12.27
N ALA A 47 -49.22 -36.42 12.08
CA ALA A 47 -48.24 -36.30 13.17
C ALA A 47 -48.04 -34.84 13.61
N GLY A 48 -47.98 -33.88 12.71
CA GLY A 48 -47.61 -32.50 12.99
C GLY A 48 -48.35 -31.43 12.21
N ASN A 49 -49.27 -31.81 11.33
CA ASN A 49 -50.06 -30.91 10.49
C ASN A 49 -49.23 -29.89 9.71
N ASN A 50 -48.07 -30.31 9.19
CA ASN A 50 -47.12 -29.43 8.50
C ASN A 50 -46.76 -28.15 9.26
N SER A 51 -46.56 -28.27 10.57
CA SER A 51 -46.37 -27.11 11.48
C SER A 51 -45.00 -26.43 11.35
N GLN A 52 -44.02 -27.10 10.76
CA GLN A 52 -42.63 -26.57 10.68
C GLN A 52 -42.47 -25.36 9.81
N THR A 53 -41.74 -24.37 10.27
CA THR A 53 -41.23 -23.23 9.50
C THR A 53 -39.82 -23.55 9.00
N LEU A 54 -39.56 -23.32 7.72
CA LEU A 54 -38.26 -23.52 7.07
C LEU A 54 -37.64 -22.16 6.83
N VAL A 55 -36.51 -21.83 7.49
CA VAL A 55 -35.94 -20.48 7.44
C VAL A 55 -34.43 -20.53 7.22
N LEU A 56 -33.92 -19.52 6.52
CA LEU A 56 -32.48 -19.27 6.37
C LEU A 56 -32.06 -18.08 7.22
N TYR A 57 -30.90 -18.20 7.88
CA TYR A 57 -30.22 -17.12 8.56
C TYR A 57 -28.94 -16.79 7.78
N ILE A 58 -28.86 -15.60 7.21
CA ILE A 58 -27.77 -15.18 6.34
C ILE A 58 -27.01 -14.06 7.03
N SER A 59 -25.84 -14.39 7.56
CA SER A 59 -24.96 -13.47 8.30
C SER A 59 -23.86 -12.92 7.41
N THR A 60 -23.59 -11.62 7.53
CA THR A 60 -22.53 -10.96 6.75
C THR A 60 -21.72 -9.97 7.57
N VAL A 61 -20.46 -9.77 7.20
CA VAL A 61 -19.58 -8.72 7.73
C VAL A 61 -19.57 -7.49 6.83
N LEU A 62 -19.81 -7.68 5.52
CA LEU A 62 -19.89 -6.62 4.51
C LEU A 62 -21.35 -6.47 4.05
N PRO A 63 -21.76 -5.31 3.50
CA PRO A 63 -23.07 -5.23 2.88
C PRO A 63 -23.19 -6.30 1.79
N ALA A 64 -24.31 -7.02 1.75
CA ALA A 64 -24.51 -8.15 0.84
C ALA A 64 -25.86 -8.08 0.15
N THR A 65 -25.88 -8.46 -1.13
CA THR A 65 -27.10 -8.78 -1.88
C THR A 65 -27.15 -10.28 -2.11
N VAL A 66 -28.20 -10.94 -1.60
CA VAL A 66 -28.33 -12.37 -1.66
C VAL A 66 -29.61 -12.75 -2.38
N VAL A 67 -29.49 -13.65 -3.35
CA VAL A 67 -30.62 -14.25 -4.05
C VAL A 67 -30.79 -15.70 -3.58
N VAL A 68 -31.96 -16.01 -3.06
CA VAL A 68 -32.36 -17.36 -2.68
C VAL A 68 -33.39 -17.85 -3.68
N SER A 69 -33.21 -19.02 -4.25
CA SER A 69 -34.13 -19.55 -5.27
C SER A 69 -34.27 -21.08 -5.18
N ILE A 70 -35.36 -21.59 -5.70
CA ILE A 70 -35.58 -23.02 -5.96
C ILE A 70 -35.77 -23.14 -7.47
N PRO A 71 -34.67 -23.35 -8.24
CA PRO A 71 -34.75 -23.35 -9.70
C PRO A 71 -35.79 -24.29 -10.29
N GLY A 72 -35.99 -25.44 -9.63
CA GLY A 72 -36.91 -26.47 -10.08
C GLY A 72 -38.41 -26.12 -9.99
N ASN A 73 -38.79 -25.12 -9.22
CA ASN A 73 -40.20 -24.70 -9.08
C ASN A 73 -40.43 -23.19 -9.30
N GLY A 74 -39.36 -22.45 -9.67
CA GLY A 74 -39.44 -21.03 -10.05
C GLY A 74 -39.58 -20.06 -8.87
N TRP A 75 -39.48 -20.51 -7.59
CA TRP A 75 -39.52 -19.60 -6.45
C TRP A 75 -38.18 -18.86 -6.28
N SER A 76 -38.24 -17.57 -5.96
CA SER A 76 -37.06 -16.77 -5.69
C SER A 76 -37.39 -15.60 -4.76
N GLN A 77 -36.44 -15.25 -3.90
CA GLN A 77 -36.46 -14.09 -3.02
C GLN A 77 -35.07 -13.43 -3.01
N THR A 78 -35.03 -12.11 -3.08
CA THR A 78 -33.78 -11.34 -2.96
C THR A 78 -33.82 -10.52 -1.67
N VAL A 79 -32.73 -10.55 -0.91
CA VAL A 79 -32.55 -9.76 0.31
C VAL A 79 -31.28 -8.93 0.23
N VAL A 80 -31.33 -7.72 0.82
CA VAL A 80 -30.18 -6.83 0.97
C VAL A 80 -29.85 -6.71 2.45
N ILE A 81 -28.65 -7.11 2.81
CA ILE A 81 -28.23 -7.28 4.21
C ILE A 81 -27.19 -6.21 4.54
N PRO A 82 -27.37 -5.35 5.53
CA PRO A 82 -26.37 -4.39 5.97
C PRO A 82 -25.09 -5.08 6.49
N ALA A 83 -23.98 -4.33 6.54
CA ALA A 83 -22.75 -4.84 7.13
C ALA A 83 -22.94 -5.22 8.61
N ASN A 84 -22.24 -6.30 9.05
CA ASN A 84 -22.27 -6.82 10.43
C ASN A 84 -23.69 -7.12 10.94
N SER A 85 -24.54 -7.67 10.06
CA SER A 85 -25.91 -8.02 10.40
C SER A 85 -26.33 -9.38 9.83
N VAL A 86 -27.52 -9.82 10.21
CA VAL A 86 -28.13 -11.07 9.77
C VAL A 86 -29.49 -10.79 9.19
N ASP A 87 -29.82 -11.44 8.08
CA ASP A 87 -31.17 -11.56 7.58
C ASP A 87 -31.79 -12.89 8.09
N ALA A 88 -33.00 -12.82 8.62
CA ALA A 88 -33.78 -13.95 9.10
C ALA A 88 -35.20 -13.96 8.47
N SER A 89 -35.40 -13.18 7.40
CA SER A 89 -36.70 -13.03 6.75
C SER A 89 -37.01 -14.04 5.68
N VAL A 90 -35.99 -14.80 5.23
CA VAL A 90 -36.15 -15.78 4.17
C VAL A 90 -36.84 -17.01 4.67
N VAL A 91 -38.13 -17.14 4.38
CA VAL A 91 -38.95 -18.33 4.70
C VAL A 91 -39.16 -19.14 3.44
N ILE A 92 -38.73 -20.40 3.47
CA ILE A 92 -38.80 -21.32 2.34
C ILE A 92 -40.22 -21.90 2.22
N PRO A 93 -40.83 -21.93 1.02
CA PRO A 93 -42.15 -22.46 0.81
C PRO A 93 -42.28 -23.94 1.16
N LYS A 94 -43.39 -24.35 1.78
CA LYS A 94 -43.67 -25.73 2.23
C LYS A 94 -45.02 -26.28 1.78
N THR A 95 -45.65 -25.64 0.79
CA THR A 95 -46.95 -26.04 0.28
C THR A 95 -47.10 -25.69 -1.19
N GLY A 96 -48.05 -26.31 -1.90
CA GLY A 96 -48.35 -26.01 -3.29
C GLY A 96 -47.27 -26.41 -4.27
N LEU A 97 -47.19 -25.73 -5.38
CA LEU A 97 -46.21 -25.99 -6.45
C LEU A 97 -44.77 -25.62 -6.07
N GLN A 98 -44.63 -24.77 -5.05
CA GLN A 98 -43.35 -24.31 -4.56
C GLN A 98 -42.79 -25.07 -3.33
N ASP A 99 -43.46 -26.18 -2.97
CA ASP A 99 -43.08 -27.00 -1.79
C ASP A 99 -41.65 -27.52 -1.90
N ALA A 100 -40.81 -27.13 -0.93
CA ALA A 100 -39.40 -27.50 -0.85
C ALA A 100 -39.10 -28.71 0.04
N ARG A 101 -40.11 -29.27 0.72
CA ARG A 101 -39.92 -30.39 1.68
C ARG A 101 -39.51 -31.66 1.00
N LEU A 102 -38.60 -32.44 1.61
CA LEU A 102 -38.29 -33.79 1.16
C LEU A 102 -39.18 -34.79 1.97
N THR A 103 -40.28 -35.24 1.34
CA THR A 103 -41.32 -36.01 2.04
C THR A 103 -41.29 -37.51 1.75
N GLY A 104 -40.32 -38.01 0.99
CA GLY A 104 -40.19 -39.42 0.60
C GLY A 104 -38.81 -39.76 0.02
N GLU A 105 -38.58 -41.00 -0.36
CA GLU A 105 -37.42 -41.43 -1.13
C GLU A 105 -37.52 -41.02 -2.63
N GLY A 106 -36.35 -40.82 -3.26
CA GLY A 106 -36.29 -40.61 -4.69
C GLY A 106 -35.67 -39.26 -5.04
N ILE A 107 -35.90 -38.81 -6.30
CA ILE A 107 -35.37 -37.55 -6.85
C ILE A 107 -36.41 -36.45 -6.75
N PHE A 108 -35.99 -35.30 -6.22
CA PHE A 108 -36.82 -34.12 -6.04
C PHE A 108 -36.17 -32.93 -6.74
N ASN A 109 -36.90 -32.19 -7.54
CA ASN A 109 -36.43 -30.94 -8.12
C ASN A 109 -36.69 -29.76 -7.18
N ARG A 110 -36.10 -29.82 -5.97
CA ARG A 110 -36.37 -28.94 -4.81
C ARG A 110 -35.11 -28.36 -4.17
N GLY A 111 -33.97 -28.41 -4.84
CA GLY A 111 -32.73 -27.84 -4.35
C GLY A 111 -32.82 -26.33 -4.20
N ILE A 112 -32.49 -25.85 -3.01
CA ILE A 112 -32.46 -24.43 -2.68
C ILE A 112 -31.08 -23.91 -3.03
N HIS A 113 -31.01 -22.90 -3.89
CA HIS A 113 -29.80 -22.24 -4.31
C HIS A 113 -29.71 -20.85 -3.67
N VAL A 114 -28.61 -20.59 -2.99
CA VAL A 114 -28.30 -19.28 -2.37
C VAL A 114 -27.07 -18.73 -3.05
N LYS A 115 -27.18 -17.51 -3.60
CA LYS A 115 -26.09 -16.81 -4.27
C LYS A 115 -25.93 -15.40 -3.72
N ALA A 116 -24.73 -15.06 -3.26
CA ALA A 116 -24.36 -13.77 -2.70
C ALA A 116 -23.29 -13.08 -3.54
N ASP A 117 -23.29 -11.74 -3.56
CA ASP A 117 -22.26 -10.93 -4.21
C ASP A 117 -20.95 -10.89 -3.42
N VAL A 118 -21.02 -11.01 -2.08
CA VAL A 118 -19.89 -11.11 -1.16
C VAL A 118 -19.98 -12.38 -0.31
N PRO A 119 -18.89 -12.88 0.30
CA PRO A 119 -18.95 -14.06 1.15
C PRO A 119 -19.84 -13.87 2.39
N VAL A 120 -20.79 -14.77 2.59
CA VAL A 120 -21.72 -14.81 3.72
C VAL A 120 -21.59 -16.11 4.50
N VAL A 121 -22.15 -16.19 5.71
CA VAL A 121 -22.36 -17.41 6.47
C VAL A 121 -23.83 -17.76 6.40
N LEU A 122 -24.12 -19.02 6.09
CA LEU A 122 -25.49 -19.52 5.95
C LEU A 122 -25.79 -20.59 7.00
N ASN A 123 -26.87 -20.38 7.74
CA ASN A 123 -27.47 -21.40 8.61
C ASN A 123 -28.90 -21.66 8.15
N ALA A 124 -29.32 -22.91 8.17
CA ALA A 124 -30.71 -23.30 7.91
C ALA A 124 -31.34 -23.86 9.15
N HIS A 125 -32.60 -23.51 9.41
CA HIS A 125 -33.31 -23.91 10.57
C HIS A 125 -34.72 -24.33 10.17
N GLN A 126 -35.17 -25.49 10.66
CA GLN A 126 -36.57 -25.88 10.63
C GLN A 126 -37.07 -26.00 12.07
N TYR A 127 -38.18 -25.35 12.36
CA TYR A 127 -38.74 -25.32 13.70
C TYR A 127 -40.28 -25.19 13.65
N GLY A 128 -40.94 -25.68 14.65
CA GLY A 128 -42.38 -25.62 14.80
C GLY A 128 -42.82 -26.51 15.96
N LEU A 129 -44.06 -26.87 16.00
CA LEU A 129 -44.63 -27.63 17.10
C LEU A 129 -43.76 -28.85 17.44
N ASN A 130 -43.21 -28.88 18.69
CA ASN A 130 -42.43 -29.98 19.27
C ASN A 130 -41.26 -30.46 18.37
N SER A 131 -40.64 -29.58 17.62
CA SER A 131 -39.44 -29.95 16.82
C SER A 131 -38.68 -28.75 16.33
N SER A 132 -37.38 -28.71 16.57
CA SER A 132 -36.46 -27.66 16.18
C SER A 132 -35.10 -28.26 15.84
N GLY A 133 -34.55 -27.97 14.67
CA GLY A 133 -33.21 -28.39 14.31
C GLY A 133 -32.53 -27.41 13.34
N ALA A 134 -31.31 -27.05 13.67
CA ALA A 134 -30.54 -26.14 12.84
C ALA A 134 -29.28 -26.82 12.28
N MET A 135 -28.76 -26.29 11.16
CA MET A 135 -27.53 -26.76 10.55
C MET A 135 -26.69 -25.59 10.01
N MET A 136 -25.40 -25.74 10.07
CA MET A 136 -24.45 -24.90 9.32
C MET A 136 -24.41 -25.39 7.88
N VAL A 137 -24.54 -24.49 6.91
CA VAL A 137 -24.46 -24.80 5.47
C VAL A 137 -23.11 -24.37 4.93
N MET A 138 -22.41 -25.30 4.28
CA MET A 138 -21.10 -25.05 3.69
C MET A 138 -21.27 -24.58 2.24
N PRO A 139 -20.38 -23.65 1.77
CA PRO A 139 -20.44 -23.16 0.38
C PRO A 139 -19.94 -24.15 -0.65
N SER A 140 -20.33 -23.96 -1.89
CA SER A 140 -20.06 -24.90 -3.00
C SER A 140 -18.57 -25.17 -3.26
N GLU A 141 -17.68 -24.22 -2.97
CA GLU A 141 -16.23 -24.38 -3.07
C GLU A 141 -15.65 -25.41 -2.08
N THR A 142 -16.42 -25.81 -1.08
CA THR A 142 -16.02 -26.85 -0.09
C THR A 142 -16.52 -28.24 -0.43
N TYR A 143 -17.36 -28.39 -1.45
CA TYR A 143 -17.94 -29.68 -1.81
C TYR A 143 -16.88 -30.66 -2.31
N GLY A 144 -17.12 -31.94 -2.04
CA GLY A 144 -16.25 -33.06 -2.40
C GLY A 144 -16.95 -34.09 -3.26
N TYR A 145 -16.28 -35.20 -3.40
CA TYR A 145 -16.71 -36.29 -4.26
C TYR A 145 -17.05 -37.59 -3.47
N ASN A 146 -16.60 -37.70 -2.24
CA ASN A 146 -16.75 -38.89 -1.41
C ASN A 146 -17.24 -38.52 -0.01
N TYR A 147 -18.32 -39.17 0.43
CA TYR A 147 -18.96 -38.90 1.72
C TYR A 147 -19.41 -40.21 2.37
N TYR A 148 -19.58 -40.13 3.67
CA TYR A 148 -20.18 -41.18 4.47
C TYR A 148 -21.29 -40.56 5.33
N SER A 149 -22.52 -41.07 5.23
CA SER A 149 -23.63 -40.59 6.08
C SER A 149 -23.34 -40.85 7.56
N VAL A 150 -23.76 -39.92 8.38
CA VAL A 150 -23.69 -40.08 9.85
C VAL A 150 -25.07 -39.81 10.41
N ASN A 151 -25.59 -40.81 11.03
CA ASN A 151 -26.91 -40.80 11.63
C ASN A 151 -26.81 -41.36 13.07
N CYS A 152 -27.90 -41.74 13.68
CA CYS A 152 -27.90 -42.47 14.94
C CYS A 152 -28.90 -43.61 14.87
N LYS A 153 -28.89 -44.51 15.87
CA LYS A 153 -29.87 -45.57 16.00
C LYS A 153 -31.26 -44.94 16.02
N GLN A 154 -32.07 -45.29 15.03
CA GLN A 154 -33.39 -44.71 14.86
C GLN A 154 -34.36 -45.28 15.90
N VAL A 155 -34.71 -44.42 16.89
CA VAL A 155 -35.74 -44.64 17.89
C VAL A 155 -36.62 -43.42 17.97
N SER A 156 -37.93 -43.55 17.87
CA SER A 156 -38.85 -42.40 17.85
C SER A 156 -40.04 -42.66 18.74
N ASN A 157 -40.59 -41.59 19.28
CA ASN A 157 -41.86 -41.64 20.04
C ASN A 157 -43.08 -41.41 19.15
N VAL A 158 -42.89 -41.25 17.82
CA VAL A 158 -43.94 -41.11 16.81
C VAL A 158 -43.63 -41.90 15.56
N ASP A 159 -44.64 -42.31 14.81
CA ASP A 159 -44.51 -43.03 13.58
C ASP A 159 -43.94 -42.13 12.45
N TYR A 160 -43.59 -42.75 11.31
CA TYR A 160 -43.01 -42.11 10.11
C TYR A 160 -41.62 -41.50 10.30
N SER A 161 -40.88 -41.90 11.31
CA SER A 161 -39.52 -41.44 11.53
C SER A 161 -38.50 -42.35 10.82
N HIS A 162 -37.55 -41.74 10.11
CA HIS A 162 -36.50 -42.42 9.37
C HIS A 162 -35.13 -41.81 9.69
N SER A 163 -34.13 -42.68 9.68
CA SER A 163 -32.76 -42.23 9.43
C SER A 163 -32.61 -41.93 7.94
N TRP A 164 -32.04 -40.82 7.56
CA TRP A 164 -31.99 -40.41 6.16
C TRP A 164 -30.70 -39.71 5.82
N PHE A 165 -30.40 -39.68 4.50
CA PHE A 165 -29.48 -38.72 3.91
C PHE A 165 -30.02 -38.25 2.57
N TYR A 166 -29.60 -37.02 2.17
CA TYR A 166 -29.90 -36.57 0.83
C TYR A 166 -28.65 -35.93 0.19
N VAL A 167 -28.62 -35.95 -1.16
CA VAL A 167 -27.55 -35.44 -1.99
C VAL A 167 -28.11 -34.37 -2.90
N VAL A 168 -27.49 -33.17 -2.91
CA VAL A 168 -27.84 -32.07 -3.82
C VAL A 168 -26.80 -31.99 -4.92
N ALA A 169 -27.24 -31.93 -6.18
CA ALA A 169 -26.39 -31.73 -7.33
C ALA A 169 -26.29 -30.24 -7.70
N PRO A 170 -25.13 -29.59 -7.56
CA PRO A 170 -24.95 -28.19 -7.93
C PRO A 170 -24.77 -27.99 -9.45
N GLU A 171 -24.49 -29.08 -10.19
CA GLU A 171 -24.19 -29.07 -11.63
C GLU A 171 -25.01 -30.12 -12.39
N ASP A 172 -25.24 -29.91 -13.70
CA ASP A 172 -25.83 -30.88 -14.57
C ASP A 172 -24.89 -32.10 -14.79
N ASN A 173 -25.44 -33.20 -15.28
CA ASN A 173 -24.71 -34.47 -15.53
C ASN A 173 -24.04 -35.05 -14.28
N THR A 174 -24.52 -34.70 -13.09
CA THR A 174 -24.02 -35.25 -11.82
C THR A 174 -24.49 -36.70 -11.69
N ARG A 175 -23.56 -37.66 -11.61
CA ARG A 175 -23.83 -39.07 -11.33
C ARG A 175 -23.23 -39.47 -10.02
N ILE A 176 -24.01 -40.09 -9.17
CA ILE A 176 -23.54 -40.62 -7.89
C ILE A 176 -23.73 -42.14 -7.81
N GLU A 177 -22.77 -42.79 -7.14
CA GLU A 177 -22.93 -44.15 -6.68
C GLU A 177 -23.21 -44.10 -5.17
N VAL A 178 -24.22 -44.86 -4.75
CA VAL A 178 -24.66 -44.98 -3.37
C VAL A 178 -24.52 -46.42 -2.95
N ILE A 179 -23.84 -46.66 -1.82
CA ILE A 179 -23.75 -47.96 -1.14
C ILE A 179 -24.40 -47.80 0.22
N PRO A 180 -25.64 -48.20 0.40
CA PRO A 180 -26.34 -48.07 1.68
C PRO A 180 -25.75 -48.99 2.75
N SER A 181 -25.53 -48.48 3.96
CA SER A 181 -25.04 -49.26 5.10
C SER A 181 -26.14 -50.16 5.73
N GLY A 182 -27.38 -49.86 5.46
CA GLY A 182 -28.55 -50.57 5.93
C GLY A 182 -29.62 -50.74 4.83
N THR A 183 -30.63 -51.55 5.08
CA THR A 183 -31.76 -51.68 4.12
C THR A 183 -32.55 -50.38 4.05
N THR A 184 -32.87 -49.93 2.84
CA THR A 184 -33.64 -48.72 2.60
C THR A 184 -35.14 -48.94 2.71
N GLU A 185 -35.94 -47.86 2.85
CA GLU A 185 -37.41 -47.95 2.87
C GLU A 185 -37.96 -48.53 1.57
N SER A 186 -37.36 -48.21 0.44
CA SER A 186 -37.70 -48.80 -0.88
C SER A 186 -37.26 -50.25 -1.03
N GLY A 187 -36.64 -50.86 -0.02
CA GLY A 187 -36.26 -52.29 -0.01
C GLY A 187 -34.89 -52.58 -0.67
N ARG A 188 -34.03 -51.61 -0.93
CA ARG A 188 -32.66 -51.86 -1.40
C ARG A 188 -31.83 -52.49 -0.27
N PRO A 189 -31.11 -53.61 -0.50
CA PRO A 189 -30.32 -54.29 0.50
C PRO A 189 -29.08 -53.44 0.93
N ALA A 190 -28.67 -53.63 2.17
CA ALA A 190 -27.38 -53.09 2.67
C ALA A 190 -26.19 -53.60 1.84
N GLY A 191 -25.21 -52.73 1.58
CA GLY A 191 -23.97 -53.08 0.84
C GLY A 191 -24.11 -53.21 -0.66
N GLN A 192 -25.30 -53.11 -1.24
CA GLN A 192 -25.50 -53.24 -2.70
C GLN A 192 -25.44 -51.87 -3.35
N PRO A 193 -24.40 -51.56 -4.20
CA PRO A 193 -24.27 -50.30 -4.86
C PRO A 193 -25.35 -50.09 -5.94
N PHE A 194 -25.77 -48.84 -6.11
CA PHE A 194 -26.61 -48.38 -7.21
C PHE A 194 -26.24 -46.96 -7.60
N THR A 195 -26.57 -46.57 -8.83
CA THR A 195 -26.26 -45.25 -9.37
C THR A 195 -27.51 -44.38 -9.54
N VAL A 196 -27.34 -43.07 -9.40
CA VAL A 196 -28.37 -42.06 -9.60
C VAL A 196 -27.81 -40.94 -10.46
N ASP A 197 -28.53 -40.58 -11.51
CA ASP A 197 -28.23 -39.41 -12.35
C ASP A 197 -29.04 -38.21 -11.88
N LEU A 198 -28.41 -37.07 -11.70
CA LEU A 198 -29.02 -35.84 -11.19
C LEU A 198 -28.70 -34.65 -12.13
N LYS A 199 -29.69 -33.78 -12.32
CA LYS A 199 -29.52 -32.46 -12.93
C LYS A 199 -29.25 -31.42 -11.87
N ARG A 200 -28.77 -30.27 -12.31
CA ARG A 200 -28.52 -29.14 -11.41
C ARG A 200 -29.77 -28.76 -10.60
N GLY A 201 -29.63 -28.71 -9.29
CA GLY A 201 -30.72 -28.41 -8.33
C GLY A 201 -31.59 -29.59 -7.98
N GLU A 202 -31.37 -30.79 -8.58
CA GLU A 202 -32.05 -31.97 -8.11
C GLU A 202 -31.44 -32.54 -6.83
N ILE A 203 -32.29 -33.11 -5.99
CA ILE A 203 -31.95 -33.75 -4.74
C ILE A 203 -32.33 -35.22 -4.82
N PHE A 204 -31.37 -36.10 -4.56
CA PHE A 204 -31.69 -37.53 -4.28
C PHE A 204 -31.79 -37.71 -2.76
N ASN A 205 -32.94 -38.18 -2.29
CA ASN A 205 -33.24 -38.43 -0.89
C ASN A 205 -33.44 -39.93 -0.65
N LEU A 206 -32.83 -40.48 0.41
CA LEU A 206 -32.88 -41.89 0.79
C LEU A 206 -33.22 -42.05 2.24
N PHE A 207 -34.11 -43.03 2.53
CA PHE A 207 -34.53 -43.37 3.90
C PHE A 207 -34.02 -44.75 4.33
N GLY A 208 -33.63 -44.89 5.61
CA GLY A 208 -33.51 -46.18 6.26
C GLY A 208 -34.88 -46.79 6.50
N LYS A 209 -34.99 -48.12 6.29
CA LYS A 209 -36.24 -48.89 6.47
C LYS A 209 -36.79 -48.74 7.89
N ARG A 210 -38.07 -48.43 8.00
CA ARG A 210 -38.79 -48.58 9.25
C ARG A 210 -38.92 -50.03 9.63
N LEU A 211 -38.62 -50.38 10.83
CA LEU A 211 -38.74 -51.72 11.38
C LEU A 211 -40.04 -51.88 12.16
N ARG A 212 -40.38 -50.83 12.89
CA ARG A 212 -41.62 -50.69 13.67
C ARG A 212 -42.04 -49.22 13.67
N TYR A 213 -43.17 -48.90 14.31
CA TYR A 213 -43.64 -47.51 14.45
C TYR A 213 -42.64 -46.59 15.17
N ASP A 214 -41.86 -47.18 16.11
CA ASP A 214 -40.91 -46.50 17.00
C ASP A 214 -39.43 -46.73 16.63
N SER A 215 -39.12 -47.51 15.60
CA SER A 215 -37.74 -47.87 15.28
C SER A 215 -37.50 -48.09 13.78
N GLY A 216 -36.28 -47.82 13.38
CA GLY A 216 -35.82 -47.95 11.98
C GLY A 216 -34.34 -48.30 11.87
N VAL A 217 -33.93 -48.55 10.65
CA VAL A 217 -32.56 -48.86 10.28
C VAL A 217 -31.69 -47.60 10.38
N ASP A 218 -30.54 -47.74 11.04
CA ASP A 218 -29.48 -46.72 11.09
C ASP A 218 -28.69 -46.71 9.78
N MET A 219 -28.62 -45.58 9.16
CA MET A 219 -27.92 -45.41 7.85
C MET A 219 -26.46 -44.92 8.01
N THR A 220 -25.91 -44.88 9.24
CA THR A 220 -24.50 -44.46 9.45
C THR A 220 -23.54 -45.36 8.67
N GLY A 221 -22.63 -44.73 7.90
CA GLY A 221 -21.65 -45.47 7.09
C GLY A 221 -22.10 -45.72 5.65
N SER A 222 -23.32 -45.29 5.24
CA SER A 222 -23.67 -45.33 3.82
C SER A 222 -22.68 -44.46 3.03
N LYS A 223 -22.07 -45.05 2.00
CA LYS A 223 -21.09 -44.37 1.13
C LYS A 223 -21.78 -43.68 -0.05
N ILE A 224 -21.45 -42.46 -0.27
CA ILE A 224 -21.91 -41.64 -1.40
C ILE A 224 -20.67 -41.18 -2.18
N LEU A 225 -20.58 -41.60 -3.44
CA LEU A 225 -19.44 -41.30 -4.29
C LEU A 225 -19.92 -40.61 -5.56
N SER A 226 -19.41 -39.42 -5.88
CA SER A 226 -19.58 -38.84 -7.20
C SER A 226 -18.71 -39.59 -8.20
N ILE A 227 -19.31 -40.08 -9.26
CA ILE A 227 -18.65 -40.83 -10.33
C ILE A 227 -18.84 -40.10 -11.67
N ALA A 228 -18.15 -40.55 -12.72
CA ALA A 228 -18.24 -39.93 -14.03
C ALA A 228 -19.67 -39.90 -14.58
N GLY A 229 -20.17 -38.72 -14.86
CA GLY A 229 -21.44 -38.48 -15.50
C GLY A 229 -21.40 -38.74 -17.00
N SER A 230 -22.48 -38.40 -17.71
CA SER A 230 -22.58 -38.53 -19.17
C SER A 230 -21.56 -37.68 -19.94
N ASP A 231 -21.03 -36.63 -19.35
CA ASP A 231 -19.97 -35.77 -19.90
C ASP A 231 -18.54 -36.28 -19.59
N GLY A 232 -18.43 -37.45 -18.96
CA GLY A 232 -17.16 -38.06 -18.56
C GLY A 232 -16.46 -37.41 -17.36
N LYS A 233 -17.12 -36.47 -16.69
CA LYS A 233 -16.56 -35.74 -15.52
C LYS A 233 -17.25 -36.14 -14.22
N CYS A 234 -16.54 -35.93 -13.12
CA CYS A 234 -17.14 -36.00 -11.79
C CYS A 234 -17.50 -34.60 -11.32
N HIS A 235 -18.68 -34.49 -10.78
CA HIS A 235 -19.21 -33.24 -10.25
C HIS A 235 -19.25 -33.31 -8.72
N PRO A 236 -18.72 -32.29 -7.99
CA PRO A 236 -18.82 -32.30 -6.53
C PRO A 236 -20.27 -32.16 -6.09
N VAL A 237 -20.63 -32.74 -4.96
CA VAL A 237 -21.99 -32.76 -4.44
C VAL A 237 -22.03 -32.25 -3.00
N ALA A 238 -23.22 -31.78 -2.56
CA ALA A 238 -23.48 -31.53 -1.15
C ALA A 238 -24.26 -32.71 -0.57
N VAL A 239 -23.83 -33.21 0.57
CA VAL A 239 -24.49 -34.33 1.28
C VAL A 239 -24.94 -33.89 2.66
N PHE A 240 -26.14 -34.22 3.01
CA PHE A 240 -26.75 -33.95 4.30
C PHE A 240 -27.27 -35.26 4.90
N SER A 241 -27.15 -35.43 6.22
CA SER A 241 -27.69 -36.59 6.90
C SER A 241 -28.35 -36.23 8.21
N GLY A 242 -29.25 -37.09 8.67
CA GLY A 242 -30.02 -36.86 9.89
C GLY A 242 -31.07 -37.90 10.16
N SER A 243 -31.99 -37.54 11.02
CA SER A 243 -33.16 -38.33 11.42
C SER A 243 -34.40 -37.48 11.44
N SER A 244 -35.54 -38.03 10.98
CA SER A 244 -36.80 -37.28 10.89
C SER A 244 -37.36 -36.89 12.25
N ARG A 245 -37.15 -37.70 13.24
CA ARG A 245 -37.30 -37.46 14.66
C ARG A 245 -36.61 -38.61 15.39
N ASN A 246 -35.87 -38.32 16.39
CA ASN A 246 -35.21 -39.35 17.17
C ASN A 246 -35.25 -39.02 18.66
N THR A 247 -35.34 -40.05 19.48
CA THR A 247 -35.19 -39.97 20.94
C THR A 247 -33.86 -40.63 21.33
N LEU A 248 -33.07 -39.98 22.13
CA LEU A 248 -31.82 -40.54 22.63
C LEU A 248 -31.94 -40.86 24.11
N CYS A 249 -31.34 -42.00 24.54
CA CYS A 249 -31.35 -42.47 25.92
C CYS A 249 -32.77 -42.79 26.47
N PHE A 250 -33.74 -43.18 25.65
CA PHE A 250 -35.11 -43.51 26.06
C PHE A 250 -35.87 -42.36 26.74
N GLY A 251 -35.49 -41.10 26.48
CA GLY A 251 -36.21 -39.94 27.00
C GLY A 251 -37.58 -39.70 26.35
N ASN A 252 -38.38 -38.80 26.93
CA ASN A 252 -39.67 -38.44 26.40
C ASN A 252 -39.60 -37.44 25.27
N GLY A 253 -38.53 -36.63 25.21
CA GLY A 253 -38.26 -35.66 24.15
C GLY A 253 -37.65 -36.32 22.89
N GLY A 254 -38.11 -35.92 21.75
CA GLY A 254 -37.51 -36.34 20.48
C GLY A 254 -37.54 -35.22 19.47
N ASP A 255 -36.48 -35.09 18.70
CA ASP A 255 -36.37 -34.00 17.73
C ASP A 255 -35.77 -34.46 16.41
N ILE A 256 -35.84 -33.56 15.42
CA ILE A 256 -35.11 -33.71 14.16
C ILE A 256 -33.62 -33.50 14.42
N MET A 257 -32.78 -34.31 13.82
CA MET A 257 -31.36 -34.12 13.78
C MET A 257 -30.92 -33.98 12.33
N GLN A 258 -30.16 -32.95 12.01
CA GLN A 258 -29.72 -32.72 10.64
C GLN A 258 -28.42 -31.91 10.58
N GLN A 259 -27.47 -32.36 9.76
CA GLN A 259 -26.25 -31.58 9.48
C GLN A 259 -25.78 -31.84 8.04
N GLN A 260 -25.04 -30.86 7.46
CA GLN A 260 -24.30 -31.08 6.24
C GLN A 260 -23.05 -31.91 6.53
N VAL A 261 -22.83 -32.99 5.81
CA VAL A 261 -21.72 -33.92 6.01
C VAL A 261 -20.43 -33.32 5.46
N PHE A 262 -19.33 -33.44 6.21
CA PHE A 262 -18.00 -33.05 5.70
C PHE A 262 -17.49 -34.08 4.66
N PRO A 263 -16.95 -33.65 3.51
CA PRO A 263 -16.34 -34.54 2.53
C PRO A 263 -15.12 -35.27 3.13
N SER A 264 -14.88 -36.50 2.71
CA SER A 264 -13.87 -37.39 3.32
C SER A 264 -12.43 -36.87 3.30
N ASN A 265 -12.09 -36.02 2.31
CA ASN A 265 -10.77 -35.40 2.20
C ASN A 265 -10.51 -34.28 3.21
N THR A 266 -11.54 -33.86 3.95
CA THR A 266 -11.43 -32.83 5.01
C THR A 266 -11.34 -33.44 6.41
N TRP A 267 -11.43 -34.77 6.52
CA TRP A 267 -11.36 -35.47 7.79
C TRP A 267 -9.95 -35.46 8.35
N GLY A 268 -9.82 -35.15 9.66
CA GLY A 268 -8.55 -35.16 10.37
C GLY A 268 -8.32 -36.47 11.13
N THR A 269 -7.24 -36.51 11.88
CA THR A 269 -6.87 -37.67 12.72
C THR A 269 -6.94 -37.39 14.21
N ARG A 270 -7.24 -36.11 14.62
CA ARG A 270 -7.24 -35.70 16.02
C ARG A 270 -8.39 -34.78 16.32
N TYR A 271 -9.12 -35.09 17.38
CA TYR A 271 -10.28 -34.34 17.83
C TYR A 271 -10.24 -34.15 19.34
N LEU A 272 -10.77 -33.03 19.80
CA LEU A 272 -11.18 -32.81 21.18
C LEU A 272 -12.70 -32.75 21.22
N THR A 273 -13.28 -33.38 22.25
CA THR A 273 -14.69 -33.29 22.53
C THR A 273 -14.93 -32.48 23.78
N TYR A 274 -16.12 -31.94 23.91
CA TYR A 274 -16.63 -31.38 25.13
C TYR A 274 -18.14 -31.52 25.17
N HIS A 275 -18.70 -31.82 26.35
CA HIS A 275 -20.12 -32.08 26.52
C HIS A 275 -20.98 -30.82 26.32
N THR A 276 -22.24 -30.96 25.99
CA THR A 276 -23.26 -29.91 26.10
C THR A 276 -23.75 -29.82 27.56
N LEU A 277 -24.46 -28.74 27.91
CA LEU A 277 -24.96 -28.50 29.27
C LEU A 277 -26.35 -29.07 29.44
N ALA A 278 -26.60 -29.63 30.60
CA ALA A 278 -27.89 -30.23 30.96
C ALA A 278 -28.83 -29.25 31.68
N ASN A 279 -28.29 -28.14 32.20
CA ASN A 279 -29.10 -27.25 33.02
C ASN A 279 -29.12 -25.82 32.43
N ALA A 280 -30.33 -25.31 32.29
CA ALA A 280 -30.57 -23.95 31.81
C ALA A 280 -30.29 -22.84 32.88
N ASN A 281 -30.18 -23.24 34.15
CA ASN A 281 -30.13 -22.28 35.26
C ASN A 281 -28.71 -21.97 35.75
N SER A 282 -27.91 -21.37 34.94
CA SER A 282 -26.70 -20.59 35.32
C SER A 282 -25.40 -21.32 35.65
N ASP A 283 -25.40 -22.59 36.01
CA ASP A 283 -24.14 -23.23 36.38
C ASP A 283 -23.56 -24.03 35.22
N LEU A 284 -22.40 -23.63 34.73
CA LEU A 284 -21.60 -24.35 33.73
C LEU A 284 -21.21 -25.78 34.19
N VAL A 285 -21.84 -26.31 35.23
CA VAL A 285 -21.36 -27.41 36.07
C VAL A 285 -22.10 -28.71 35.80
N THR A 286 -23.31 -28.70 35.18
CA THR A 286 -24.03 -29.96 34.94
C THR A 286 -23.90 -30.42 33.47
N PRO A 287 -22.99 -31.36 33.19
CA PRO A 287 -22.79 -31.85 31.83
C PRO A 287 -23.89 -32.83 31.42
N PHE A 288 -24.33 -32.76 30.15
CA PHE A 288 -25.05 -33.88 29.55
C PHE A 288 -24.13 -35.07 29.28
N LEU A 289 -24.63 -36.27 29.41
CA LEU A 289 -23.96 -37.47 28.93
C LEU A 289 -24.15 -37.54 27.39
N ASN A 290 -23.28 -36.92 26.64
CA ASN A 290 -23.35 -36.91 25.16
C ASN A 290 -22.95 -38.29 24.61
N ILE A 291 -23.52 -38.65 23.47
CA ILE A 291 -23.13 -39.82 22.67
C ILE A 291 -22.19 -39.35 21.57
N TYR A 292 -21.15 -40.11 21.32
CA TYR A 292 -20.17 -39.82 20.27
C TYR A 292 -20.04 -40.99 19.31
N ARG A 293 -19.99 -40.70 18.00
CA ARG A 293 -19.64 -41.63 16.94
C ARG A 293 -18.35 -41.23 16.28
N VAL A 294 -17.41 -42.17 16.16
CA VAL A 294 -16.16 -42.04 15.43
C VAL A 294 -16.26 -42.87 14.17
N VAL A 295 -16.52 -42.23 13.04
CA VAL A 295 -16.71 -42.89 11.76
C VAL A 295 -15.36 -43.06 11.07
N VAL A 296 -15.13 -44.26 10.52
CA VAL A 296 -13.90 -44.63 9.81
C VAL A 296 -14.23 -44.97 8.36
N GLN A 297 -13.30 -44.64 7.45
CA GLN A 297 -13.38 -45.02 6.02
C GLN A 297 -12.86 -46.42 5.76
N ASP A 298 -11.92 -46.85 6.58
CA ASP A 298 -11.23 -48.13 6.52
C ASP A 298 -11.39 -48.87 7.87
N PRO A 299 -11.97 -50.07 7.90
CA PRO A 299 -12.16 -50.82 9.12
C PRO A 299 -10.86 -51.15 9.89
N SER A 300 -9.70 -51.08 9.21
CA SER A 300 -8.39 -51.30 9.84
C SER A 300 -7.85 -50.04 10.55
N THR A 301 -8.62 -48.97 10.61
CA THR A 301 -8.23 -47.72 11.30
C THR A 301 -8.07 -47.96 12.81
N VAL A 302 -6.89 -47.63 13.32
CA VAL A 302 -6.61 -47.71 14.77
C VAL A 302 -7.05 -46.42 15.41
N VAL A 303 -8.11 -46.46 16.22
CA VAL A 303 -8.65 -45.31 16.94
C VAL A 303 -8.35 -45.44 18.43
N LYS A 304 -7.87 -44.34 19.05
CA LYS A 304 -7.65 -44.28 20.49
C LYS A 304 -8.50 -43.17 21.12
N ARG A 305 -9.07 -43.43 22.28
CA ARG A 305 -9.71 -42.44 23.15
C ARG A 305 -8.87 -42.26 24.41
N ASN A 306 -8.39 -41.06 24.67
CA ASN A 306 -7.53 -40.75 25.83
C ASN A 306 -6.31 -41.68 25.96
N GLY A 307 -5.71 -42.04 24.80
CA GLY A 307 -4.59 -42.98 24.71
C GLY A 307 -4.95 -44.46 24.72
N THR A 308 -6.19 -44.82 25.05
CA THR A 308 -6.69 -46.23 25.09
C THR A 308 -7.29 -46.62 23.74
N LEU A 309 -6.92 -47.79 23.24
CA LEU A 309 -7.46 -48.32 21.98
C LEU A 309 -8.97 -48.55 22.09
N MET A 310 -9.71 -48.05 21.12
CA MET A 310 -11.13 -48.34 20.99
C MET A 310 -11.37 -49.72 20.36
N THR A 311 -12.33 -50.46 20.88
CA THR A 311 -12.75 -51.75 20.37
C THR A 311 -14.25 -51.74 20.13
N GLY A 312 -14.78 -52.73 19.40
CA GLY A 312 -16.22 -52.84 19.13
C GLY A 312 -16.65 -51.96 17.96
N LEU A 313 -15.93 -52.01 16.85
CA LEU A 313 -16.32 -51.36 15.60
C LEU A 313 -17.67 -51.90 15.12
N ILE A 314 -18.64 -51.02 15.00
CA ILE A 314 -20.04 -51.35 14.63
C ILE A 314 -20.17 -51.35 13.11
N ASN A 315 -20.66 -52.45 12.54
CA ASN A 315 -20.90 -52.64 11.10
C ASN A 315 -19.70 -52.29 10.19
N ASN A 316 -18.47 -52.31 10.74
CA ASN A 316 -17.22 -51.88 10.04
C ASN A 316 -17.17 -50.38 9.70
N PHE A 317 -18.02 -49.52 10.28
CA PHE A 317 -18.08 -48.12 9.90
C PHE A 317 -17.79 -47.17 11.06
N TYR A 318 -18.17 -47.50 12.33
CA TYR A 318 -18.00 -46.51 13.40
C TYR A 318 -17.83 -47.17 14.78
N TYR A 319 -17.17 -46.44 15.69
CA TYR A 319 -17.21 -46.71 17.13
C TYR A 319 -18.22 -45.76 17.78
N GLU A 320 -18.87 -46.23 18.87
CA GLU A 320 -19.79 -45.42 19.65
C GLU A 320 -19.41 -45.47 21.14
N PHE A 321 -19.48 -44.34 21.81
CA PHE A 321 -19.29 -44.21 23.25
C PHE A 321 -20.08 -43.02 23.80
N SER A 322 -20.32 -43.03 25.13
CA SER A 322 -20.94 -41.92 25.85
C SER A 322 -19.92 -41.26 26.77
N SER A 323 -20.02 -39.94 26.93
CA SER A 323 -19.15 -39.16 27.82
C SER A 323 -19.84 -37.88 28.27
N ASN A 324 -19.63 -37.52 29.53
CA ASN A 324 -19.98 -36.23 30.13
C ASN A 324 -18.74 -35.40 30.49
N SER A 325 -17.60 -35.71 29.87
CA SER A 325 -16.33 -35.03 30.05
C SER A 325 -15.72 -34.70 28.69
N GLY A 326 -14.63 -33.96 28.69
CA GLY A 326 -13.81 -33.72 27.47
C GLY A 326 -12.92 -34.95 27.20
N ASP A 327 -12.93 -35.45 25.98
CA ASP A 327 -12.10 -36.55 25.52
C ASP A 327 -11.14 -36.12 24.39
N TYR A 328 -9.99 -36.78 24.30
CA TYR A 328 -9.08 -36.70 23.19
C TYR A 328 -9.15 -37.94 22.32
N ILE A 329 -9.50 -37.82 21.07
CA ILE A 329 -9.61 -38.89 20.09
C ILE A 329 -8.51 -38.71 19.06
N GLU A 330 -7.76 -39.79 18.83
CA GLU A 330 -6.71 -39.84 17.83
C GLU A 330 -6.79 -41.13 17.01
N ALA A 331 -6.39 -41.03 15.74
CA ALA A 331 -6.37 -42.17 14.82
C ALA A 331 -5.16 -42.16 13.90
N ASP A 332 -4.78 -43.31 13.36
CA ASP A 332 -3.71 -43.47 12.37
C ASP A 332 -4.16 -43.12 10.92
N LYS A 333 -5.46 -43.03 10.68
CA LYS A 333 -6.11 -42.67 9.42
C LYS A 333 -7.20 -41.63 9.68
N PRO A 334 -7.63 -40.86 8.65
CA PRO A 334 -8.69 -39.88 8.79
C PRO A 334 -9.99 -40.48 9.32
N ILE A 335 -10.59 -39.80 10.31
CA ILE A 335 -11.86 -40.12 10.95
C ILE A 335 -12.79 -38.92 10.94
N LEU A 336 -14.09 -39.13 11.09
CA LEU A 336 -15.09 -38.10 11.40
C LEU A 336 -15.68 -38.37 12.77
N VAL A 337 -15.79 -37.34 13.60
CA VAL A 337 -16.41 -37.41 14.91
C VAL A 337 -17.71 -36.64 14.91
N ALA A 338 -18.81 -37.35 15.24
CA ALA A 338 -20.09 -36.73 15.48
C ALA A 338 -20.44 -36.84 16.98
N GLN A 339 -21.05 -35.76 17.49
CA GLN A 339 -21.55 -35.66 18.85
C GLN A 339 -23.06 -35.52 18.82
N PHE A 340 -23.73 -36.20 19.70
CA PHE A 340 -25.17 -36.16 19.86
C PHE A 340 -25.53 -35.70 21.27
N MET A 341 -26.32 -34.66 21.38
CA MET A 341 -26.95 -34.22 22.61
C MET A 341 -28.16 -35.14 22.90
N PRO A 342 -28.34 -35.59 24.12
CA PRO A 342 -29.46 -36.49 24.44
C PRO A 342 -30.80 -35.76 24.57
N SER A 343 -31.87 -36.52 24.62
CA SER A 343 -33.19 -36.02 24.97
C SER A 343 -33.25 -35.46 26.40
N SER A 344 -34.11 -34.47 26.60
CA SER A 344 -34.44 -33.96 27.95
C SER A 344 -34.90 -35.13 28.87
N ASN A 345 -34.62 -35.08 30.16
CA ASN A 345 -34.89 -36.11 31.14
C ASN A 345 -34.26 -37.46 30.86
N ALA A 346 -33.27 -37.51 29.92
CA ALA A 346 -32.60 -38.75 29.57
C ALA A 346 -31.09 -38.61 29.64
N CYS A 347 -30.36 -39.71 29.91
CA CYS A 347 -28.89 -39.70 30.05
C CYS A 347 -28.33 -38.66 31.05
N ALA A 348 -29.16 -37.94 31.78
CA ALA A 348 -28.76 -36.98 32.79
C ALA A 348 -28.86 -37.55 34.18
N SER A 349 -28.07 -37.03 35.10
CA SER A 349 -28.17 -37.33 36.51
C SER A 349 -29.44 -36.75 37.18
N ASP A 350 -30.08 -35.79 36.49
CA ASP A 350 -31.31 -35.12 36.96
C ASP A 350 -32.45 -35.42 35.98
N ALA A 351 -33.29 -36.39 36.32
CA ALA A 351 -34.45 -36.81 35.55
C ALA A 351 -35.60 -35.75 35.54
N THR A 352 -35.43 -34.61 36.18
CA THR A 352 -36.45 -33.56 36.26
C THR A 352 -36.22 -32.41 35.31
N ASN A 353 -35.10 -32.36 34.59
CA ASN A 353 -34.75 -31.29 33.70
C ASN A 353 -35.46 -31.38 32.34
N PRO A 354 -36.42 -30.50 32.04
CA PRO A 354 -37.16 -30.52 30.77
C PRO A 354 -36.49 -29.76 29.63
N TYR A 355 -35.28 -29.22 29.83
CA TYR A 355 -34.61 -28.40 28.82
C TYR A 355 -33.71 -29.23 27.92
N GLY A 356 -33.82 -28.91 26.62
CA GLY A 356 -33.05 -29.53 25.55
C GLY A 356 -33.72 -30.82 24.97
N ASP A 357 -33.49 -31.07 23.73
CA ASP A 357 -33.89 -32.21 22.94
C ASP A 357 -32.72 -32.74 22.08
N PRO A 358 -32.84 -33.89 21.41
CA PRO A 358 -31.76 -34.44 20.62
C PRO A 358 -31.25 -33.52 19.54
N GLU A 359 -29.91 -33.29 19.52
CA GLU A 359 -29.20 -32.56 18.48
C GLU A 359 -27.96 -33.31 18.03
N MET A 360 -27.52 -33.04 16.80
CA MET A 360 -26.35 -33.63 16.22
C MET A 360 -25.35 -32.56 15.79
N PHE A 361 -24.06 -32.79 16.08
CA PHE A 361 -22.97 -31.92 15.70
C PHE A 361 -21.89 -32.71 14.96
N TYR A 362 -21.32 -32.17 13.89
CA TYR A 362 -20.05 -32.65 13.38
C TYR A 362 -18.93 -31.83 13.99
N LEU A 363 -18.00 -32.50 14.66
CA LEU A 363 -16.84 -31.85 15.27
C LEU A 363 -15.75 -31.58 14.22
N SER A 364 -15.05 -30.50 14.38
CA SER A 364 -13.90 -30.15 13.54
C SER A 364 -12.63 -30.74 14.13
N PRO A 365 -11.73 -31.36 13.34
CA PRO A 365 -10.41 -31.77 13.80
C PRO A 365 -9.52 -30.56 14.11
N PHE A 366 -8.41 -30.76 14.79
CA PHE A 366 -7.43 -29.71 15.12
C PHE A 366 -7.00 -28.93 13.90
N GLU A 367 -6.81 -29.63 12.78
CA GLU A 367 -6.30 -29.13 11.51
C GLU A 367 -7.26 -28.14 10.82
N GLN A 368 -8.54 -28.13 11.20
CA GLN A 368 -9.59 -27.30 10.61
C GLN A 368 -10.02 -26.13 11.51
N GLY A 369 -9.28 -25.86 12.58
CA GLY A 369 -9.56 -24.72 13.46
C GLY A 369 -9.57 -23.38 12.75
N ILE A 370 -10.46 -22.48 13.18
CA ILE A 370 -10.68 -21.15 12.62
C ILE A 370 -10.31 -20.05 13.64
N LYS A 371 -9.94 -18.85 13.19
CA LYS A 371 -9.58 -17.73 14.09
C LYS A 371 -10.67 -16.67 14.24
N ASN A 372 -11.54 -16.58 13.26
CA ASN A 372 -12.63 -15.60 13.24
C ASN A 372 -13.86 -16.27 12.65
N VAL A 373 -14.99 -16.15 13.32
CA VAL A 373 -16.25 -16.73 12.87
C VAL A 373 -17.41 -15.83 13.25
N THR A 374 -18.42 -15.85 12.37
CA THR A 374 -19.71 -15.19 12.60
C THR A 374 -20.77 -16.29 12.60
N PHE A 375 -21.71 -16.23 13.52
CA PHE A 375 -22.79 -17.20 13.65
C PHE A 375 -24.07 -16.53 14.15
N TYR A 376 -25.20 -17.23 14.05
CA TYR A 376 -26.51 -16.75 14.47
C TYR A 376 -27.02 -17.48 15.71
N LYS A 377 -27.61 -16.73 16.61
CA LYS A 377 -28.36 -17.24 17.76
C LYS A 377 -29.84 -17.03 17.53
N THR A 378 -30.67 -18.09 17.65
CA THR A 378 -32.14 -18.01 17.59
C THR A 378 -32.76 -17.97 18.99
N ARG A 379 -33.98 -17.44 19.05
CA ARG A 379 -34.90 -17.60 20.18
C ARG A 379 -36.26 -18.17 19.76
N ASN A 380 -36.33 -18.67 18.55
CA ASN A 380 -37.55 -19.27 18.04
C ASN A 380 -37.84 -20.56 18.81
N GLN A 381 -39.10 -20.91 18.95
CA GLN A 381 -39.58 -22.13 19.57
C GLN A 381 -39.12 -22.32 21.04
N TYR A 382 -39.30 -21.25 21.85
CA TYR A 382 -39.01 -21.29 23.30
C TYR A 382 -37.52 -21.54 23.65
N ILE A 383 -36.58 -21.27 22.74
CA ILE A 383 -35.16 -21.38 23.03
C ILE A 383 -34.71 -20.19 23.89
N ASP A 384 -34.63 -20.40 25.19
CA ASP A 384 -34.32 -19.35 26.15
C ASP A 384 -32.86 -19.30 26.55
N PHE A 385 -32.13 -20.39 26.44
CA PHE A 385 -30.73 -20.51 26.84
C PHE A 385 -29.86 -20.83 25.65
N ASN A 386 -28.96 -19.92 25.29
CA ASN A 386 -28.09 -20.08 24.15
C ASN A 386 -26.64 -20.05 24.60
N TYR A 387 -25.81 -20.93 24.04
CA TYR A 387 -24.40 -21.08 24.38
C TYR A 387 -23.54 -21.20 23.15
N VAL A 388 -22.29 -20.71 23.27
CA VAL A 388 -21.19 -21.11 22.40
C VAL A 388 -20.12 -21.81 23.23
N SER A 389 -19.75 -23.01 22.84
CA SER A 389 -18.65 -23.77 23.43
C SER A 389 -17.47 -23.79 22.48
N LEU A 390 -16.32 -23.31 22.94
CA LEU A 390 -15.12 -23.10 22.14
C LEU A 390 -13.94 -23.88 22.72
N LEU A 391 -13.27 -24.66 21.88
CA LEU A 391 -12.05 -25.42 22.22
C LEU A 391 -10.86 -24.76 21.52
N LEU A 392 -9.86 -24.34 22.28
CA LEU A 392 -8.72 -23.59 21.78
C LEU A 392 -7.43 -23.90 22.56
N PRO A 393 -6.24 -23.68 21.98
CA PRO A 393 -5.00 -23.72 22.75
C PRO A 393 -5.07 -22.77 23.95
N ALA A 394 -4.62 -23.21 25.10
CA ALA A 394 -4.70 -22.43 26.34
C ALA A 394 -3.94 -21.09 26.28
N ALA A 395 -2.90 -21.02 25.47
CA ALA A 395 -2.15 -19.78 25.21
C ALA A 395 -2.99 -18.71 24.47
N GLY A 396 -4.07 -19.11 23.79
CA GLY A 396 -4.94 -18.21 23.05
C GLY A 396 -6.02 -17.51 23.89
N ILE A 397 -6.25 -17.95 25.14
CA ILE A 397 -7.36 -17.47 25.99
C ILE A 397 -7.35 -15.95 26.15
N SER A 398 -6.19 -15.34 26.35
CA SER A 398 -6.05 -13.88 26.55
C SER A 398 -6.52 -13.06 25.35
N SER A 399 -6.47 -13.62 24.16
CA SER A 399 -6.88 -12.98 22.90
C SER A 399 -8.32 -13.35 22.49
N LEU A 400 -8.95 -14.32 23.16
CA LEU A 400 -10.32 -14.75 22.84
C LEU A 400 -11.33 -13.63 23.11
N ARG A 401 -12.15 -13.33 22.12
CA ARG A 401 -13.23 -12.34 22.20
C ARG A 401 -14.53 -12.93 21.66
N VAL A 402 -15.61 -12.70 22.40
CA VAL A 402 -16.98 -12.94 21.93
C VAL A 402 -17.66 -11.57 21.87
N ASP A 403 -18.15 -11.19 20.69
CA ASP A 403 -18.71 -9.86 20.39
C ASP A 403 -17.76 -8.71 20.80
N GLY A 404 -16.46 -8.89 20.55
CA GLY A 404 -15.41 -7.93 20.88
C GLY A 404 -15.05 -7.86 22.38
N LYS A 405 -15.74 -8.59 23.24
CA LYS A 405 -15.52 -8.62 24.71
C LYS A 405 -14.63 -9.79 25.10
N THR A 406 -13.78 -9.60 26.10
CA THR A 406 -13.04 -10.69 26.75
C THR A 406 -13.98 -11.67 27.41
N VAL A 407 -13.66 -12.96 27.30
CA VAL A 407 -14.43 -14.02 28.00
C VAL A 407 -14.06 -13.98 29.48
N ASP A 408 -15.09 -14.09 30.34
CA ASP A 408 -14.91 -14.19 31.80
C ASP A 408 -14.08 -15.45 32.12
N PRO A 409 -13.00 -15.35 32.92
CA PRO A 409 -12.21 -16.50 33.32
C PRO A 409 -13.03 -17.63 33.99
N LEU A 410 -14.15 -17.33 34.66
CA LEU A 410 -15.04 -18.32 35.25
C LEU A 410 -15.71 -19.21 34.19
N ASN A 411 -15.82 -18.73 32.95
CA ASN A 411 -16.36 -19.48 31.82
C ASN A 411 -15.29 -20.29 31.06
N VAL A 412 -14.06 -20.35 31.56
CA VAL A 412 -12.94 -21.02 30.91
C VAL A 412 -12.36 -22.10 31.83
N ILE A 413 -12.33 -23.31 31.35
CA ILE A 413 -11.73 -24.45 32.06
C ILE A 413 -10.63 -25.11 31.23
N ARG A 414 -9.65 -25.72 31.84
CA ARG A 414 -8.69 -26.57 31.16
C ARG A 414 -9.35 -27.85 30.65
N HIS A 415 -8.97 -28.28 29.42
CA HIS A 415 -9.47 -29.52 28.90
C HIS A 415 -8.92 -30.68 29.75
N PRO A 416 -9.81 -31.60 30.27
CA PRO A 416 -9.40 -32.56 31.27
C PRO A 416 -8.29 -33.55 30.84
N VAL A 417 -8.15 -33.79 29.54
CA VAL A 417 -7.17 -34.73 28.99
C VAL A 417 -6.01 -34.01 28.31
N LYS A 418 -6.24 -32.83 27.73
CA LYS A 418 -5.24 -32.01 27.01
C LYS A 418 -5.07 -30.65 27.71
N ASN A 419 -4.23 -30.57 28.74
CA ASN A 419 -4.03 -29.38 29.57
C ASN A 419 -3.46 -28.16 28.82
N ASP A 420 -2.88 -28.39 27.65
CA ASP A 420 -2.44 -27.33 26.70
C ASP A 420 -3.61 -26.72 25.90
N TYR A 421 -4.83 -27.27 26.06
CA TYR A 421 -6.08 -26.75 25.53
C TYR A 421 -7.02 -26.30 26.64
N ALA A 422 -7.95 -25.44 26.30
CA ALA A 422 -9.00 -24.95 27.15
C ALA A 422 -10.37 -25.01 26.45
N VAL A 423 -11.42 -25.03 27.25
CA VAL A 423 -12.81 -24.90 26.81
C VAL A 423 -13.37 -23.62 27.39
N ALA A 424 -13.91 -22.76 26.52
CA ALA A 424 -14.68 -21.59 26.93
C ALA A 424 -16.15 -21.81 26.62
N VAL A 425 -17.01 -21.87 27.64
CA VAL A 425 -18.46 -22.00 27.49
C VAL A 425 -19.09 -20.67 27.83
N VAL A 426 -19.62 -19.97 26.83
CA VAL A 426 -20.15 -18.62 26.99
C VAL A 426 -21.66 -18.61 26.75
N ARG A 427 -22.41 -18.13 27.72
CA ARG A 427 -23.85 -17.90 27.59
C ARG A 427 -24.07 -16.64 26.75
N LEU A 428 -24.88 -16.74 25.70
CA LEU A 428 -25.22 -15.67 24.78
C LEU A 428 -26.52 -15.00 25.27
N LEU A 429 -26.38 -13.80 25.80
CA LEU A 429 -27.53 -13.04 26.35
C LEU A 429 -28.20 -12.19 25.26
N GLY A 430 -29.38 -11.64 25.56
CA GLY A 430 -30.11 -10.68 24.71
C GLY A 430 -31.01 -11.33 23.65
N ALA A 431 -31.44 -10.54 22.65
CA ALA A 431 -32.32 -10.97 21.57
C ALA A 431 -31.64 -11.97 20.61
N ALA A 432 -32.42 -12.59 19.73
CA ALA A 432 -31.89 -13.31 18.57
C ALA A 432 -31.02 -12.38 17.72
N GLY A 433 -29.93 -12.88 17.16
CA GLY A 433 -29.03 -12.05 16.39
C GLY A 433 -27.70 -12.69 16.02
N GLN A 434 -26.90 -11.94 15.31
CA GLN A 434 -25.54 -12.30 14.91
C GLN A 434 -24.58 -12.13 16.09
N HIS A 435 -23.68 -13.10 16.22
CA HIS A 435 -22.56 -13.08 17.15
C HIS A 435 -21.24 -13.31 16.42
N ASN A 436 -20.13 -12.83 17.00
CA ASN A 436 -18.79 -12.98 16.45
C ASN A 436 -17.83 -13.55 17.49
N VAL A 437 -16.96 -14.45 17.07
CA VAL A 437 -15.83 -14.93 17.87
C VAL A 437 -14.54 -14.62 17.13
N SER A 438 -13.54 -14.09 17.83
CA SER A 438 -12.20 -13.90 17.34
C SER A 438 -11.14 -14.33 18.35
N CYS A 439 -10.03 -14.87 17.85
CA CYS A 439 -8.88 -15.30 18.66
C CYS A 439 -7.61 -15.32 17.80
N ASP A 440 -6.46 -15.02 18.40
CA ASP A 440 -5.16 -15.13 17.70
C ASP A 440 -4.75 -16.60 17.48
N SER A 441 -5.25 -17.51 18.30
CA SER A 441 -5.14 -18.96 18.13
C SER A 441 -6.37 -19.54 17.42
N ALA A 442 -6.15 -20.54 16.57
CA ALA A 442 -7.25 -21.25 15.95
C ALA A 442 -8.07 -22.02 17.00
N PHE A 443 -9.39 -21.99 16.88
CA PHE A 443 -10.33 -22.66 17.75
C PHE A 443 -11.32 -23.49 16.94
N ASN A 444 -11.94 -24.48 17.61
CA ASN A 444 -13.10 -25.23 17.16
C ASN A 444 -14.25 -24.99 18.14
N GLY A 445 -15.47 -25.30 17.77
CA GLY A 445 -16.56 -25.14 18.69
C GLY A 445 -17.95 -25.48 18.14
N MET A 446 -18.94 -25.33 19.00
CA MET A 446 -20.34 -25.53 18.67
C MET A 446 -21.20 -24.42 19.27
N VAL A 447 -22.31 -24.12 18.60
CA VAL A 447 -23.40 -23.28 19.10
C VAL A 447 -24.59 -24.17 19.38
N PHE A 448 -25.22 -24.00 20.53
CA PHE A 448 -26.45 -24.71 20.88
C PHE A 448 -27.37 -23.86 21.72
N GLY A 449 -28.64 -24.13 21.60
CA GLY A 449 -29.70 -23.53 22.41
C GLY A 449 -30.58 -24.57 23.04
N LEU A 450 -31.06 -24.28 24.25
CA LEU A 450 -31.92 -25.13 25.04
C LEU A 450 -33.25 -24.41 25.35
N GLY A 451 -34.34 -25.05 25.08
CA GLY A 451 -35.69 -24.64 25.38
C GLY A 451 -36.46 -25.75 26.11
N TYR A 452 -37.72 -25.46 26.47
CA TYR A 452 -38.59 -26.47 27.10
C TYR A 452 -38.98 -27.55 26.08
N TYR A 453 -38.36 -28.75 26.19
CA TYR A 453 -38.42 -29.83 25.19
C TYR A 453 -38.08 -29.40 23.76
N GLU A 454 -37.14 -28.47 23.64
CA GLU A 454 -36.69 -27.97 22.35
C GLU A 454 -35.19 -27.68 22.41
N SER A 455 -34.53 -27.77 21.26
CA SER A 455 -33.15 -27.36 21.10
C SER A 455 -32.81 -26.95 19.67
N TYR A 456 -31.63 -26.46 19.46
CA TYR A 456 -30.95 -26.40 18.19
C TYR A 456 -29.44 -26.48 18.42
N GLY A 457 -28.72 -26.99 17.41
CA GLY A 457 -27.28 -27.03 17.50
C GLY A 457 -26.59 -27.17 16.14
N TYR A 458 -25.40 -26.58 16.04
CA TYR A 458 -24.53 -26.71 14.85
C TYR A 458 -23.09 -26.33 15.18
N ASN A 459 -22.15 -26.69 14.28
CA ASN A 459 -20.76 -26.30 14.37
C ASN A 459 -20.64 -24.79 14.24
N VAL A 460 -19.89 -24.12 15.13
CA VAL A 460 -19.76 -22.63 15.16
C VAL A 460 -19.19 -22.04 13.88
N GLY A 461 -18.45 -22.84 13.16
CA GLY A 461 -17.71 -22.51 11.94
C GLY A 461 -16.35 -23.22 11.93
N THR A 462 -15.88 -23.55 10.77
CA THR A 462 -14.67 -24.36 10.59
C THR A 462 -14.01 -24.05 9.26
N ARG A 463 -12.73 -24.33 9.15
CA ARG A 463 -12.11 -24.52 7.85
C ARG A 463 -12.54 -25.85 7.24
N VAL A 464 -12.56 -25.92 5.91
CA VAL A 464 -12.92 -27.11 5.15
C VAL A 464 -11.83 -27.36 4.10
N ASN A 465 -10.59 -27.40 4.55
CA ASN A 465 -9.43 -27.62 3.69
C ASN A 465 -9.29 -29.10 3.36
N ASN A 466 -8.77 -29.39 2.17
CA ASN A 466 -8.34 -30.74 1.83
C ASN A 466 -7.11 -31.12 2.69
N LEU A 467 -7.29 -32.03 3.65
CA LEU A 467 -6.22 -32.50 4.52
C LEU A 467 -5.36 -33.63 3.91
N ASN A 468 -5.67 -34.09 2.69
CA ASN A 468 -4.82 -35.02 1.97
C ASN A 468 -3.54 -34.37 1.44
N ALA A 469 -3.52 -33.05 1.36
CA ALA A 469 -2.37 -32.30 0.90
C ALA A 469 -2.19 -31.02 1.71
N TYR A 470 -0.95 -30.64 1.96
CA TYR A 470 -0.59 -29.32 2.47
C TYR A 470 0.63 -28.77 1.73
N ALA A 471 0.71 -27.47 1.67
CA ALA A 471 1.76 -26.76 0.97
C ALA A 471 2.77 -26.14 1.94
N THR A 472 4.00 -26.03 1.49
CA THR A 472 5.08 -25.40 2.24
C THR A 472 5.93 -24.56 1.31
N ILE A 473 6.56 -23.52 1.85
CA ILE A 473 7.61 -22.76 1.17
C ILE A 473 8.89 -22.78 1.98
N LYS A 474 10.02 -22.67 1.29
CA LYS A 474 11.34 -22.52 1.90
C LYS A 474 12.15 -21.50 1.11
N ASN A 475 12.53 -20.40 1.74
CA ASN A 475 13.45 -19.45 1.13
C ASN A 475 14.81 -20.08 0.93
N THR A 476 15.36 -20.01 -0.27
CA THR A 476 16.56 -20.78 -0.67
C THR A 476 17.78 -20.48 0.21
N LYS A 477 17.83 -19.26 0.76
CA LYS A 477 18.94 -18.81 1.62
C LYS A 477 18.57 -18.68 3.09
N SER A 478 17.42 -19.20 3.51
CA SER A 478 17.03 -19.22 4.92
C SER A 478 17.93 -20.15 5.72
N ILE A 479 18.46 -19.67 6.83
CA ILE A 479 19.22 -20.47 7.79
C ILE A 479 18.35 -21.03 8.93
N LEU A 480 17.07 -20.61 8.99
CA LEU A 480 16.15 -21.12 9.99
C LEU A 480 15.79 -22.58 9.68
N PRO A 481 15.63 -23.42 10.70
CA PRO A 481 15.21 -24.80 10.49
C PRO A 481 13.75 -24.86 10.00
N GLY A 482 13.42 -25.92 9.24
CA GLY A 482 12.04 -26.18 8.79
C GLY A 482 11.60 -25.34 7.60
N VAL A 483 10.29 -25.05 7.54
CA VAL A 483 9.63 -24.31 6.46
C VAL A 483 9.45 -22.85 6.87
N ASP A 484 9.39 -21.98 5.88
CA ASP A 484 9.19 -20.55 6.14
C ASP A 484 7.69 -20.19 5.99
N SER A 485 7.19 -19.29 6.83
CA SER A 485 5.79 -18.85 6.82
C SER A 485 5.52 -17.73 5.79
N PHE A 486 6.57 -17.12 5.25
CA PHE A 486 6.52 -16.07 4.24
C PHE A 486 7.84 -16.00 3.47
N THR A 487 7.82 -15.29 2.35
CA THR A 487 9.01 -14.84 1.62
C THR A 487 9.02 -13.31 1.50
N CYS A 488 10.06 -12.74 0.90
CA CYS A 488 10.13 -11.31 0.64
C CYS A 488 10.21 -11.02 -0.88
N ILE A 489 9.95 -9.77 -1.24
CA ILE A 489 10.05 -9.30 -2.63
C ILE A 489 11.40 -9.74 -3.22
N ASN A 490 11.38 -10.33 -4.42
CA ASN A 490 12.54 -10.81 -5.18
C ASN A 490 13.42 -11.85 -4.47
N THR A 491 12.99 -12.36 -3.30
CA THR A 491 13.72 -13.43 -2.59
C THR A 491 13.42 -14.78 -3.25
N PRO A 492 14.45 -15.57 -3.60
CA PRO A 492 14.24 -16.89 -4.17
C PRO A 492 13.74 -17.88 -3.12
N PHE A 493 12.72 -18.65 -3.47
CA PHE A 493 12.14 -19.69 -2.62
C PHE A 493 11.78 -20.94 -3.43
N LYS A 494 11.69 -22.08 -2.75
CA LYS A 494 11.12 -23.33 -3.25
C LYS A 494 9.72 -23.49 -2.71
N ALA A 495 8.80 -23.88 -3.58
CA ALA A 495 7.46 -24.31 -3.20
C ALA A 495 7.36 -25.82 -3.22
N SER A 496 6.71 -26.38 -2.23
CA SER A 496 6.54 -27.84 -2.11
C SER A 496 5.10 -28.17 -1.71
N ILE A 497 4.61 -29.30 -2.16
CA ILE A 497 3.41 -29.92 -1.62
C ILE A 497 3.77 -31.22 -0.90
N LYS A 498 3.08 -31.49 0.18
CA LYS A 498 3.14 -32.75 0.93
C LYS A 498 1.80 -33.44 0.76
N VAL A 499 1.76 -34.62 0.19
CA VAL A 499 0.52 -35.34 -0.12
C VAL A 499 0.54 -36.73 0.50
N ALA A 500 -0.64 -37.21 0.93
CA ALA A 500 -0.79 -38.49 1.60
C ALA A 500 -0.60 -39.70 0.70
N TYR A 501 -0.38 -39.49 -0.60
CA TYR A 501 -0.28 -40.55 -1.62
C TYR A 501 1.00 -40.38 -2.44
N LYS A 502 1.45 -41.45 -3.08
CA LYS A 502 2.42 -41.37 -4.15
C LYS A 502 1.76 -40.84 -5.42
N LEU A 503 2.37 -39.85 -6.04
CA LEU A 503 1.82 -39.22 -7.24
C LEU A 503 2.30 -39.93 -8.51
N ASN A 504 1.39 -40.08 -9.47
CA ASN A 504 1.71 -40.47 -10.84
C ASN A 504 1.78 -39.24 -11.79
N ARG A 505 1.29 -38.06 -11.34
CA ARG A 505 1.43 -36.79 -12.08
C ARG A 505 1.29 -35.59 -11.14
N ILE A 506 2.06 -34.52 -11.44
CA ILE A 506 1.90 -33.21 -10.79
C ILE A 506 1.92 -32.12 -11.88
N HIS A 507 1.02 -31.16 -11.77
CA HIS A 507 0.90 -30.02 -12.67
C HIS A 507 0.95 -28.71 -11.85
N TRP A 508 2.07 -28.02 -11.90
CA TRP A 508 2.28 -26.70 -11.31
C TRP A 508 1.75 -25.64 -12.25
N LYS A 509 0.69 -24.94 -11.88
CA LYS A 509 -0.01 -23.96 -12.73
C LYS A 509 0.57 -22.56 -12.52
N PHE A 510 1.81 -22.34 -12.89
CA PHE A 510 2.51 -21.06 -12.69
C PHE A 510 1.89 -19.92 -13.51
N SER A 511 1.30 -20.20 -14.66
CA SER A 511 0.60 -19.24 -15.50
C SER A 511 -0.55 -18.52 -14.78
N LYS A 512 -1.09 -19.14 -13.73
CA LYS A 512 -2.20 -18.61 -12.92
C LYS A 512 -1.72 -17.77 -11.73
N ALA A 513 -0.40 -17.76 -11.44
CA ALA A 513 0.18 -17.01 -10.33
C ALA A 513 0.63 -15.62 -10.82
N ALA A 514 -0.15 -14.58 -10.52
CA ALA A 514 0.22 -13.21 -10.86
C ALA A 514 1.52 -12.81 -10.15
N GLY A 515 2.41 -12.03 -10.80
CA GLY A 515 3.65 -11.53 -10.20
C GLY A 515 4.78 -12.54 -10.05
N LEU A 516 4.56 -13.83 -10.36
CA LEU A 516 5.60 -14.86 -10.30
C LEU A 516 6.61 -14.69 -11.45
N ASN A 517 7.88 -14.96 -11.20
CA ASN A 517 8.95 -14.87 -12.22
C ASN A 517 8.86 -15.94 -13.32
N ILE A 518 8.23 -17.09 -13.05
CA ILE A 518 8.00 -18.18 -14.01
C ILE A 518 6.55 -18.11 -14.48
N LYS A 519 6.32 -18.13 -15.81
CA LYS A 519 4.99 -18.06 -16.42
C LYS A 519 4.55 -19.36 -17.07
N ALA A 520 5.48 -20.22 -17.44
CA ALA A 520 5.17 -21.50 -18.07
C ALA A 520 4.81 -22.54 -17.01
N ASP A 521 3.68 -23.22 -17.19
CA ASP A 521 3.27 -24.34 -16.35
C ASP A 521 4.28 -25.49 -16.45
N SER A 522 4.39 -26.26 -15.36
CA SER A 522 5.26 -27.43 -15.29
C SER A 522 4.46 -28.69 -15.01
N ILE A 523 4.55 -29.68 -15.90
CA ILE A 523 3.91 -30.99 -15.74
C ILE A 523 5.01 -32.05 -15.58
N ILE A 524 4.92 -32.82 -14.51
CA ILE A 524 5.86 -33.90 -14.21
C ILE A 524 5.06 -35.20 -14.07
N ASN A 525 5.35 -36.18 -14.91
CA ASN A 525 4.77 -37.50 -14.83
C ASN A 525 5.66 -38.40 -13.94
N ASN A 526 5.04 -39.24 -13.11
CA ASN A 526 5.67 -40.15 -12.16
C ASN A 526 6.77 -39.43 -11.31
N PRO A 527 6.45 -38.28 -10.66
CA PRO A 527 7.45 -37.54 -9.89
C PRO A 527 7.98 -38.39 -8.73
N ALA A 528 9.28 -38.42 -8.55
CA ALA A 528 9.87 -39.01 -7.36
C ALA A 528 9.66 -38.08 -6.15
N PRO A 529 9.21 -38.58 -4.99
CA PRO A 529 9.14 -37.78 -3.78
C PRO A 529 10.55 -37.41 -3.32
N ILE A 530 10.74 -36.13 -2.91
CA ILE A 530 12.01 -35.64 -2.38
C ILE A 530 12.25 -36.08 -0.94
N ASP A 531 11.16 -36.30 -0.19
CA ASP A 531 11.16 -36.77 1.20
C ASP A 531 9.85 -37.47 1.54
N SER A 532 9.78 -38.04 2.75
CA SER A 532 8.52 -38.44 3.37
C SER A 532 8.59 -38.22 4.87
N ALA A 533 7.44 -37.88 5.48
CA ALA A 533 7.33 -37.64 6.91
C ALA A 533 6.02 -38.21 7.45
N LEU A 534 6.06 -38.65 8.70
CA LEU A 534 4.84 -38.94 9.47
C LEU A 534 4.39 -37.64 10.15
N VAL A 535 3.21 -37.20 9.80
CA VAL A 535 2.58 -36.03 10.43
C VAL A 535 1.29 -36.54 11.09
N PHE A 536 1.25 -36.49 12.42
CA PHE A 536 0.12 -36.98 13.19
C PHE A 536 -0.30 -38.39 12.87
N GLY A 537 0.70 -39.30 12.69
CA GLY A 537 0.46 -40.71 12.37
C GLY A 537 0.24 -41.01 10.88
N ARG A 538 -0.05 -40.00 10.05
CA ARG A 538 -0.27 -40.13 8.62
C ARG A 538 1.02 -39.88 7.84
N LYS A 539 1.33 -40.74 6.87
CA LYS A 539 2.50 -40.59 6.00
C LYS A 539 2.21 -39.65 4.85
N TYR A 540 3.08 -38.65 4.68
CA TYR A 540 3.04 -37.69 3.57
C TYR A 540 4.32 -37.82 2.74
N TYR A 541 4.18 -37.65 1.44
CA TYR A 541 5.28 -37.65 0.47
C TYR A 541 5.46 -36.22 -0.04
N GLY A 542 6.69 -35.72 -0.03
CA GLY A 542 7.01 -34.37 -0.45
C GLY A 542 7.40 -34.27 -1.90
N TYR A 543 6.88 -33.27 -2.59
CA TYR A 543 7.20 -32.91 -3.97
C TYR A 543 7.49 -31.41 -4.07
N SER A 544 8.60 -31.05 -4.70
CA SER A 544 9.05 -29.66 -4.78
C SER A 544 9.36 -29.24 -6.21
N VAL A 545 9.19 -27.96 -6.48
CA VAL A 545 9.68 -27.37 -7.73
C VAL A 545 11.21 -27.32 -7.72
N THR A 546 11.82 -27.60 -8.87
CA THR A 546 13.28 -27.51 -9.02
C THR A 546 13.76 -26.07 -9.20
N ALA A 547 12.99 -25.25 -9.89
CA ALA A 547 13.31 -23.85 -10.14
C ALA A 547 13.16 -22.97 -8.90
N ASP A 548 13.91 -21.87 -8.84
CA ASP A 548 13.75 -20.82 -7.85
C ASP A 548 12.59 -19.89 -8.25
N LEU A 549 11.60 -19.80 -7.38
CA LEU A 549 10.43 -18.94 -7.51
C LEU A 549 10.71 -17.59 -6.85
N LYS A 550 10.17 -16.50 -7.44
CA LYS A 550 10.27 -15.14 -6.88
C LYS A 550 9.00 -14.35 -7.22
N PHE A 551 8.56 -13.51 -6.31
CA PHE A 551 7.51 -12.52 -6.55
C PHE A 551 8.11 -11.11 -6.59
N SER A 552 7.62 -10.27 -7.50
CA SER A 552 8.12 -8.91 -7.69
C SER A 552 7.45 -7.84 -6.80
N GLY A 553 6.42 -8.20 -6.06
CA GLY A 553 5.68 -7.29 -5.16
C GLY A 553 5.27 -7.95 -3.87
N ALA A 554 5.04 -7.15 -2.81
CA ALA A 554 4.46 -7.61 -1.56
C ALA A 554 2.97 -7.94 -1.74
N GLY A 555 2.46 -8.91 -0.98
CA GLY A 555 1.06 -9.33 -1.03
C GLY A 555 0.88 -10.81 -0.74
N ASN A 556 -0.37 -11.26 -0.83
CA ASN A 556 -0.73 -12.66 -0.72
C ASN A 556 -0.95 -13.24 -2.12
N TYR A 557 -0.25 -14.32 -2.43
CA TYR A 557 -0.28 -14.95 -3.74
C TYR A 557 -0.68 -16.41 -3.63
N SER A 558 -1.24 -16.94 -4.71
CA SER A 558 -1.67 -18.33 -4.81
C SER A 558 -1.01 -19.00 -6.00
N ILE A 559 -0.42 -20.17 -5.78
CA ILE A 559 0.10 -21.03 -6.85
C ILE A 559 -0.77 -22.29 -6.89
N PRO A 560 -1.70 -22.43 -7.85
CA PRO A 560 -2.53 -23.64 -7.96
C PRO A 560 -1.69 -24.82 -8.44
N VAL A 561 -1.97 -25.98 -7.88
CA VAL A 561 -1.32 -27.26 -8.24
C VAL A 561 -2.40 -28.33 -8.37
N THR A 562 -2.41 -29.04 -9.51
CA THR A 562 -3.18 -30.27 -9.68
C THR A 562 -2.26 -31.46 -9.56
N TYR A 563 -2.66 -32.45 -8.78
CA TYR A 563 -1.91 -33.69 -8.68
C TYR A 563 -2.81 -34.91 -8.93
N ALA A 564 -2.22 -35.99 -9.42
CA ALA A 564 -2.92 -37.25 -9.67
C ALA A 564 -2.26 -38.41 -8.93
N SER A 565 -3.11 -39.32 -8.44
CA SER A 565 -2.70 -40.59 -7.82
C SER A 565 -3.79 -41.65 -8.07
N SER A 566 -3.38 -42.89 -8.29
CA SER A 566 -4.31 -44.03 -8.34
C SER A 566 -5.04 -44.26 -7.02
N ASP A 567 -4.45 -43.80 -5.90
CA ASP A 567 -4.95 -44.04 -4.53
C ASP A 567 -6.04 -43.02 -4.14
N LEU A 568 -6.28 -42.00 -4.98
CA LEU A 568 -7.33 -41.03 -4.74
C LEU A 568 -8.71 -41.67 -4.89
N ASP A 569 -9.58 -41.37 -3.94
CA ASP A 569 -10.92 -41.95 -3.84
C ASP A 569 -11.98 -41.12 -4.58
N ASN A 570 -11.58 -40.45 -5.64
CA ASN A 570 -12.46 -39.73 -6.57
C ASN A 570 -12.31 -40.29 -8.00
N CYS A 571 -13.31 -40.07 -8.84
CA CYS A 571 -13.31 -40.70 -10.16
C CYS A 571 -12.30 -40.09 -11.14
N SER A 572 -11.93 -38.84 -10.97
CA SER A 572 -10.93 -38.16 -11.81
C SER A 572 -9.51 -38.61 -11.47
N LYS A 573 -9.32 -39.28 -10.34
CA LYS A 573 -8.01 -39.60 -9.78
C LYS A 573 -7.08 -38.39 -9.70
N THR A 574 -7.64 -37.16 -9.63
CA THR A 574 -6.93 -35.91 -9.49
C THR A 574 -7.52 -35.05 -8.39
N GLU A 575 -6.68 -34.31 -7.72
CA GLU A 575 -7.08 -33.28 -6.77
C GLU A 575 -6.32 -31.98 -7.03
N ASP A 576 -6.96 -30.88 -6.68
CA ASP A 576 -6.37 -29.54 -6.70
C ASP A 576 -5.96 -29.11 -5.28
N THR A 577 -4.81 -28.46 -5.18
CA THR A 577 -4.38 -27.75 -3.98
C THR A 577 -3.81 -26.39 -4.37
N VAL A 578 -3.67 -25.51 -3.40
CA VAL A 578 -3.16 -24.17 -3.62
C VAL A 578 -2.06 -23.87 -2.61
N ILE A 579 -0.91 -23.46 -3.11
CA ILE A 579 0.18 -22.97 -2.27
C ILE A 579 -0.08 -21.49 -2.02
N GLN A 580 -0.39 -21.14 -0.80
CA GLN A 580 -0.50 -19.75 -0.36
C GLN A 580 0.89 -19.21 -0.02
N VAL A 581 1.27 -18.09 -0.62
CA VAL A 581 2.56 -17.45 -0.40
C VAL A 581 2.35 -16.02 0.07
N VAL A 582 2.73 -15.75 1.31
CA VAL A 582 2.77 -14.40 1.85
C VAL A 582 4.10 -13.79 1.46
N VAL A 583 4.07 -12.70 0.70
CA VAL A 583 5.26 -11.94 0.30
C VAL A 583 5.27 -10.62 1.06
N ARG A 584 6.32 -10.38 1.82
CA ARG A 584 6.51 -9.17 2.63
C ARG A 584 7.53 -8.23 2.00
N ASP A 585 7.50 -6.96 2.39
CA ASP A 585 8.64 -6.08 2.17
C ASP A 585 9.86 -6.67 2.88
N GLY A 586 11.00 -6.65 2.17
CA GLY A 586 12.27 -7.10 2.73
C GLY A 586 12.93 -6.03 3.61
N PRO A 587 14.13 -6.32 4.13
CA PRO A 587 14.96 -5.32 4.79
C PRO A 587 15.25 -4.15 3.83
N ARG A 588 15.44 -2.94 4.37
CA ARG A 588 15.73 -1.73 3.58
C ARG A 588 17.14 -1.25 3.90
N PRO A 589 18.16 -1.76 3.19
CA PRO A 589 19.53 -1.30 3.37
C PRO A 589 19.71 0.13 2.84
N ALA A 590 20.60 0.88 3.46
CA ALA A 590 21.02 2.20 3.00
C ALA A 590 22.54 2.35 3.16
N ILE A 591 23.14 3.19 2.33
CA ILE A 591 24.56 3.50 2.35
C ILE A 591 24.73 4.94 2.83
N THR A 592 25.52 5.12 3.89
CA THR A 592 26.05 6.43 4.25
C THR A 592 27.48 6.49 3.75
N ALA A 593 27.72 7.39 2.80
CA ALA A 593 29.02 7.60 2.20
C ALA A 593 29.24 9.10 1.95
N PRO A 594 30.48 9.60 1.95
CA PRO A 594 30.78 10.93 1.47
C PRO A 594 30.41 11.06 -0.02
N ALA A 595 29.79 12.18 -0.39
CA ALA A 595 29.41 12.44 -1.79
C ALA A 595 30.62 12.58 -2.71
N VAL A 596 31.75 13.08 -2.17
CA VAL A 596 33.00 13.30 -2.89
C VAL A 596 34.17 12.67 -2.12
N LEU A 597 35.04 11.98 -2.81
CA LEU A 597 36.19 11.27 -2.27
C LEU A 597 37.47 11.72 -2.97
N CYS A 598 38.59 11.71 -2.26
CA CYS A 598 39.90 11.93 -2.84
C CYS A 598 40.47 10.65 -3.41
N MET A 599 40.97 10.68 -4.62
CA MET A 599 41.72 9.57 -5.21
C MET A 599 42.95 9.25 -4.32
N GLY A 600 43.20 7.96 -4.06
CA GLY A 600 44.31 7.46 -3.24
C GLY A 600 44.12 7.60 -1.74
N LYS A 601 43.02 8.15 -1.22
CA LYS A 601 42.69 8.22 0.21
C LYS A 601 41.70 7.14 0.61
N GLU A 602 41.83 6.62 1.85
CA GLU A 602 40.87 5.66 2.40
C GLU A 602 39.54 6.37 2.73
N ALA A 603 38.45 5.82 2.25
CA ALA A 603 37.09 6.25 2.52
C ALA A 603 36.34 5.20 3.32
N SER A 604 35.51 5.62 4.26
CA SER A 604 34.65 4.76 5.07
C SER A 604 33.21 4.81 4.55
N PHE A 605 32.59 3.62 4.43
CA PHE A 605 31.23 3.41 4.03
C PHE A 605 30.49 2.74 5.18
N ILE A 606 29.36 3.30 5.59
CA ILE A 606 28.56 2.78 6.67
C ILE A 606 27.28 2.20 6.07
N GLY A 607 27.11 0.89 6.26
CA GLY A 607 25.88 0.20 5.93
C GLY A 607 24.86 0.37 7.05
N THR A 608 23.73 0.97 6.75
CA THR A 608 22.58 1.01 7.64
C THR A 608 21.45 0.16 7.10
N ASN A 609 20.56 -0.29 7.96
CA ASN A 609 19.48 -1.17 7.59
C ASN A 609 18.27 -0.94 8.48
N ASN A 610 17.13 -0.63 7.88
CA ASN A 610 15.86 -0.78 8.56
C ASN A 610 15.41 -2.23 8.38
N ALA A 611 15.60 -3.02 9.42
CA ALA A 611 15.42 -4.47 9.38
C ALA A 611 13.97 -4.92 9.29
N GLN A 612 12.96 -4.03 9.45
CA GLN A 612 11.53 -4.38 9.40
C GLN A 612 11.15 -5.56 10.31
N GLY A 613 11.88 -5.73 11.44
CA GLY A 613 11.68 -6.87 12.36
C GLY A 613 12.46 -8.15 12.00
N PHE A 614 13.30 -8.12 10.94
CA PHE A 614 14.17 -9.26 10.58
C PHE A 614 15.53 -9.18 11.29
N THR A 615 16.17 -10.34 11.47
CA THR A 615 17.55 -10.42 11.94
C THR A 615 18.50 -10.49 10.74
N VAL A 616 19.37 -9.49 10.56
CA VAL A 616 20.39 -9.50 9.51
C VAL A 616 21.53 -10.41 9.92
N VAL A 617 21.87 -11.37 9.06
CA VAL A 617 22.93 -12.37 9.29
C VAL A 617 24.12 -12.22 8.36
N SER A 618 23.98 -11.45 7.26
CA SER A 618 25.10 -11.22 6.33
C SER A 618 25.02 -9.84 5.69
N HIS A 619 26.17 -9.24 5.48
CA HIS A 619 26.39 -7.99 4.76
C HIS A 619 27.31 -8.28 3.58
N GLN A 620 27.09 -7.61 2.45
CA GLN A 620 27.94 -7.72 1.27
C GLN A 620 28.08 -6.35 0.62
N TRP A 621 29.32 -5.94 0.40
CA TRP A 621 29.70 -4.78 -0.39
C TRP A 621 30.29 -5.26 -1.71
N ASP A 622 29.87 -4.67 -2.82
CA ASP A 622 30.47 -4.85 -4.13
C ASP A 622 30.98 -3.50 -4.62
N PHE A 623 32.28 -3.39 -4.87
CA PHE A 623 32.95 -2.19 -5.38
C PHE A 623 33.22 -2.31 -6.89
N PRO A 624 33.32 -1.17 -7.60
CA PRO A 624 33.44 -1.19 -9.08
C PRO A 624 34.74 -1.82 -9.62
N ASP A 625 35.75 -2.04 -8.80
CA ASP A 625 36.97 -2.74 -9.15
C ASP A 625 36.90 -4.28 -8.93
N GLY A 626 35.70 -4.79 -8.59
CA GLY A 626 35.46 -6.21 -8.33
C GLY A 626 35.80 -6.65 -6.90
N SER A 627 36.35 -5.77 -6.05
CA SER A 627 36.59 -6.12 -4.65
C SER A 627 35.29 -6.17 -3.85
N GLN A 628 35.26 -7.00 -2.82
CA GLN A 628 34.09 -7.24 -1.97
C GLN A 628 34.42 -7.02 -0.49
N GLY A 629 33.39 -6.67 0.30
CA GLY A 629 33.43 -6.60 1.76
C GLY A 629 32.25 -7.35 2.38
N ASN A 630 32.42 -7.89 3.58
CA ASN A 630 31.40 -8.70 4.26
C ASN A 630 31.04 -8.20 5.67
N ALA A 631 31.58 -7.07 6.09
CA ALA A 631 31.20 -6.41 7.33
C ALA A 631 30.09 -5.37 7.10
N ARG A 632 29.43 -4.93 8.17
CA ARG A 632 28.43 -3.85 8.11
C ARG A 632 29.04 -2.56 7.56
N ASP A 633 30.24 -2.23 8.00
CA ASP A 633 30.98 -1.04 7.59
C ASP A 633 32.20 -1.47 6.74
N ALA A 634 32.48 -0.74 5.69
CA ALA A 634 33.56 -1.05 4.77
C ALA A 634 34.50 0.16 4.59
N LYS A 635 35.77 -0.12 4.32
CA LYS A 635 36.78 0.86 3.96
C LYS A 635 37.29 0.57 2.55
N LYS A 636 37.54 1.63 1.77
CA LYS A 636 37.99 1.51 0.38
C LYS A 636 38.90 2.65 -0.05
N ILE A 637 39.95 2.33 -0.77
CA ILE A 637 40.80 3.28 -1.49
C ILE A 637 40.50 3.14 -2.99
N PHE A 638 40.17 4.25 -3.65
CA PHE A 638 39.98 4.31 -5.09
C PHE A 638 41.22 4.86 -5.78
N THR A 639 41.72 4.15 -6.75
CA THR A 639 42.93 4.53 -7.52
C THR A 639 42.63 5.19 -8.84
N THR A 640 41.35 5.35 -9.21
CA THR A 640 40.92 5.99 -10.45
C THR A 640 39.80 7.00 -10.15
N ALA A 641 39.86 8.15 -10.79
CA ALA A 641 38.84 9.19 -10.67
C ALA A 641 37.52 8.82 -11.37
N GLY A 642 36.49 9.63 -11.16
CA GLY A 642 35.17 9.52 -11.77
C GLY A 642 34.10 8.93 -10.84
N ASN A 643 32.86 8.84 -11.33
CA ASN A 643 31.73 8.29 -10.58
C ASN A 643 31.94 6.80 -10.33
N LYS A 644 31.75 6.38 -9.07
CA LYS A 644 31.85 5.02 -8.61
C LYS A 644 30.51 4.58 -8.06
N ILE A 645 29.95 3.53 -8.63
CA ILE A 645 28.71 2.90 -8.11
C ILE A 645 29.12 1.81 -7.14
N ILE A 646 28.62 1.92 -5.91
CA ILE A 646 28.89 0.98 -4.81
C ILE A 646 27.56 0.32 -4.48
N ARG A 647 27.57 -1.01 -4.37
CA ARG A 647 26.40 -1.78 -3.97
C ARG A 647 26.59 -2.33 -2.56
N TYR A 648 25.55 -2.23 -1.76
CA TYR A 648 25.49 -2.84 -0.43
C TYR A 648 24.26 -3.72 -0.34
N ALA A 649 24.44 -5.00 -0.03
CA ALA A 649 23.39 -5.99 0.12
C ALA A 649 23.37 -6.57 1.53
N VAL A 650 22.17 -6.95 1.98
CA VAL A 650 21.96 -7.64 3.27
C VAL A 650 21.15 -8.91 3.06
N LEU A 651 21.42 -9.91 3.89
CA LEU A 651 20.69 -11.16 3.98
C LEU A 651 20.19 -11.34 5.41
N THR A 652 18.94 -11.74 5.58
CA THR A 652 18.33 -12.03 6.87
C THR A 652 18.33 -13.52 7.20
N ASP A 653 18.08 -13.88 8.45
CA ASP A 653 18.00 -15.25 8.96
C ASP A 653 16.98 -16.12 8.22
N ASN A 654 15.83 -15.56 7.86
CA ASN A 654 14.79 -16.21 7.05
C ASN A 654 15.05 -16.16 5.53
N GLY A 655 16.23 -15.70 5.10
CA GLY A 655 16.64 -15.68 3.69
C GLY A 655 16.15 -14.52 2.86
N CYS A 656 15.49 -13.52 3.45
CA CYS A 656 15.13 -12.30 2.73
C CYS A 656 16.36 -11.49 2.36
N MET A 657 16.42 -11.03 1.12
CA MET A 657 17.54 -10.29 0.54
C MET A 657 17.07 -8.92 0.08
N ALA A 658 17.89 -7.92 0.29
CA ALA A 658 17.71 -6.61 -0.33
C ALA A 658 19.08 -5.97 -0.56
N ASP A 659 19.16 -5.09 -1.55
CA ASP A 659 20.36 -4.32 -1.85
C ASP A 659 20.00 -2.87 -2.18
N THR A 660 21.00 -2.04 -2.10
CA THR A 660 20.95 -0.63 -2.48
C THR A 660 22.26 -0.22 -3.13
N VAL A 661 22.21 0.84 -3.90
CA VAL A 661 23.40 1.39 -4.56
C VAL A 661 23.58 2.86 -4.19
N ALA A 662 24.82 3.30 -4.09
CA ALA A 662 25.19 4.71 -3.95
C ALA A 662 26.22 5.07 -5.03
N SER A 663 26.12 6.30 -5.53
CA SER A 663 27.12 6.86 -6.43
C SER A 663 27.97 7.86 -5.63
N VAL A 664 29.30 7.69 -5.70
CA VAL A 664 30.27 8.62 -5.10
C VAL A 664 31.20 9.12 -6.17
N LEU A 665 31.55 10.40 -6.13
CA LEU A 665 32.48 11.01 -7.04
C LEU A 665 33.91 10.93 -6.46
N VAL A 666 34.80 10.23 -7.14
CA VAL A 666 36.23 10.23 -6.81
C VAL A 666 36.90 11.30 -7.65
N VAL A 667 37.52 12.27 -6.99
CA VAL A 667 38.19 13.39 -7.65
C VAL A 667 39.71 13.20 -7.65
N ASP A 668 40.33 13.45 -8.80
CA ASP A 668 41.77 13.61 -8.94
C ASP A 668 42.08 15.10 -8.83
N LEU A 669 42.79 15.50 -7.78
CA LEU A 669 43.18 16.90 -7.53
C LEU A 669 44.58 17.23 -7.97
N SER A 670 45.32 16.33 -8.61
CA SER A 670 46.68 16.55 -9.10
C SER A 670 46.75 17.51 -10.30
N ALA A 671 45.63 17.82 -10.94
CA ALA A 671 45.56 18.58 -12.18
C ALA A 671 44.55 19.73 -12.14
N VAL A 672 44.54 20.54 -11.09
CA VAL A 672 43.73 21.77 -11.04
C VAL A 672 44.31 22.77 -11.99
N ALA A 673 43.57 23.14 -13.03
CA ALA A 673 43.99 24.12 -14.00
C ALA A 673 43.37 25.52 -13.73
N VAL A 674 44.12 26.57 -13.96
CA VAL A 674 43.65 27.97 -13.86
C VAL A 674 43.81 28.66 -15.21
N THR A 675 42.75 29.25 -15.69
CA THR A 675 42.79 30.16 -16.85
C THR A 675 42.51 31.60 -16.41
N LYS A 676 43.03 32.61 -17.15
CA LYS A 676 42.73 34.00 -16.88
C LYS A 676 42.19 34.73 -18.09
N ASN A 677 41.31 35.69 -17.84
CA ASN A 677 40.80 36.61 -18.85
C ASN A 677 40.75 38.03 -18.27
N GLY A 678 41.21 39.01 -19.03
CA GLY A 678 41.24 40.41 -18.62
C GLY A 678 42.63 41.06 -18.90
N LYS A 679 42.65 42.39 -19.00
CA LYS A 679 43.87 43.16 -19.24
C LYS A 679 44.61 43.37 -17.93
N PRO A 680 45.92 43.20 -17.88
CA PRO A 680 46.72 43.34 -16.68
C PRO A 680 47.02 44.82 -16.36
N CYS A 681 45.98 45.58 -16.10
CA CYS A 681 46.05 47.02 -15.81
C CYS A 681 45.55 47.28 -14.35
N VAL A 682 46.10 48.27 -13.70
CA VAL A 682 45.63 48.78 -12.40
C VAL A 682 44.13 49.14 -12.54
N ASP A 683 43.34 48.80 -11.51
CA ASP A 683 41.89 48.96 -11.44
C ASP A 683 41.07 48.20 -12.50
N SER A 684 41.71 47.45 -13.41
CA SER A 684 41.03 46.55 -14.33
C SER A 684 40.77 45.19 -13.70
N THR A 685 39.55 44.68 -13.84
CA THR A 685 39.20 43.36 -13.33
C THR A 685 39.79 42.24 -14.22
N ILE A 686 40.57 41.37 -13.61
CA ILE A 686 41.03 40.13 -14.18
C ILE A 686 40.17 39.00 -13.62
N GLN A 687 39.61 38.19 -14.49
CA GLN A 687 38.87 36.99 -14.11
C GLN A 687 39.80 35.79 -14.14
N PHE A 688 39.82 35.04 -13.03
CA PHE A 688 40.48 33.76 -12.89
C PHE A 688 39.43 32.68 -12.84
N VAL A 689 39.58 31.63 -13.67
CA VAL A 689 38.67 30.51 -13.77
C VAL A 689 39.43 29.26 -13.37
N SER A 690 38.94 28.54 -12.33
CA SER A 690 39.47 27.27 -11.92
C SER A 690 38.68 26.13 -12.63
N SER A 691 39.32 25.06 -13.05
CA SER A 691 38.69 23.87 -13.56
C SER A 691 39.13 22.65 -12.78
N ILE A 692 38.17 21.76 -12.44
CA ILE A 692 38.43 20.45 -11.87
C ILE A 692 38.24 19.40 -12.96
N PRO A 693 39.19 18.49 -13.18
CA PRO A 693 39.12 17.50 -14.28
C PRO A 693 37.91 16.56 -14.24
N SER A 694 37.23 16.42 -13.10
CA SER A 694 36.12 15.49 -12.88
C SER A 694 34.92 16.12 -12.19
N GLY A 695 34.26 17.02 -12.81
CA GLY A 695 32.83 17.21 -12.97
C GLY A 695 31.91 17.66 -11.84
N SER A 696 32.24 17.86 -10.57
CA SER A 696 31.27 18.38 -9.58
C SER A 696 31.83 19.54 -8.77
N ASN A 697 31.12 20.68 -8.79
CA ASN A 697 31.46 21.86 -8.00
C ASN A 697 30.80 21.90 -6.61
N THR A 698 30.14 20.83 -6.19
CA THR A 698 29.42 20.78 -4.92
C THR A 698 30.35 20.44 -3.76
N GLY A 699 30.33 21.22 -2.70
CA GLY A 699 31.17 21.02 -1.51
C GLY A 699 32.64 21.42 -1.69
N VAL A 700 32.92 22.25 -2.71
CA VAL A 700 34.28 22.75 -3.01
C VAL A 700 34.42 24.17 -2.49
N THR A 701 35.54 24.44 -1.84
CA THR A 701 35.99 25.78 -1.49
C THR A 701 37.21 26.11 -2.35
N TRP A 702 37.13 27.17 -3.15
CA TRP A 702 38.24 27.69 -3.98
C TRP A 702 38.98 28.74 -3.21
N PHE A 703 40.31 28.62 -3.09
CA PHE A 703 41.19 29.57 -2.42
C PHE A 703 42.12 30.23 -3.43
N TRP A 704 42.25 31.54 -3.33
CA TRP A 704 43.06 32.36 -4.17
C TRP A 704 43.95 33.23 -3.32
N ASP A 705 45.28 33.33 -3.66
CA ASP A 705 46.21 34.31 -3.15
C ASP A 705 46.73 35.06 -4.34
N PHE A 706 46.35 36.33 -4.47
CA PHE A 706 46.60 37.13 -5.69
C PHE A 706 48.05 37.66 -5.77
N GLY A 707 48.94 37.35 -4.82
CA GLY A 707 50.34 37.65 -4.87
C GLY A 707 50.68 39.08 -4.42
N ASP A 708 49.70 39.87 -4.06
CA ASP A 708 49.82 41.21 -3.49
C ASP A 708 49.48 41.30 -2.00
N GLY A 709 49.34 40.12 -1.35
CA GLY A 709 48.95 39.98 0.04
C GLY A 709 47.44 39.80 0.26
N GLN A 710 46.64 39.94 -0.78
CA GLN A 710 45.19 39.71 -0.70
C GLN A 710 44.83 38.25 -1.00
N ARG A 711 43.92 37.72 -0.23
CA ARG A 711 43.40 36.35 -0.36
C ARG A 711 41.88 36.34 -0.48
N PHE A 712 41.38 35.41 -1.23
CA PHE A 712 39.97 35.27 -1.48
C PHE A 712 39.59 33.75 -1.41
N SER A 713 38.46 33.46 -0.84
CA SER A 713 37.87 32.11 -0.91
C SER A 713 36.39 32.18 -1.23
N ASN A 714 35.91 31.21 -1.99
CA ASN A 714 34.52 31.13 -2.40
C ASN A 714 34.04 29.67 -2.39
N LYS A 715 32.83 29.40 -1.85
CA LYS A 715 32.19 28.09 -1.82
C LYS A 715 31.17 27.89 -2.95
N SER A 716 30.73 28.96 -3.59
CA SER A 716 29.64 28.92 -4.59
C SER A 716 30.10 29.14 -6.04
N SER A 717 31.35 29.56 -6.28
CA SER A 717 31.82 29.83 -7.61
C SER A 717 33.31 29.47 -7.76
N HIS A 718 33.63 28.83 -8.85
CA HIS A 718 34.99 28.53 -9.33
C HIS A 718 35.66 29.77 -9.99
N LEU A 719 34.97 30.89 -10.03
CA LEU A 719 35.42 32.15 -10.57
C LEU A 719 35.91 33.09 -9.48
N ALA A 720 37.04 33.75 -9.71
CA ALA A 720 37.51 34.89 -8.91
C ALA A 720 37.75 36.09 -9.80
N ALA A 721 37.16 37.22 -9.47
CA ALA A 721 37.37 38.49 -10.16
C ALA A 721 38.18 39.42 -9.23
N TYR A 722 39.35 39.90 -9.72
CA TYR A 722 40.22 40.70 -8.92
C TYR A 722 40.81 41.88 -9.70
N ALA A 723 40.83 43.05 -9.07
CA ALA A 723 41.41 44.25 -9.64
C ALA A 723 42.58 44.75 -8.77
N TYR A 724 43.79 44.72 -9.33
CA TYR A 724 45.00 45.15 -8.60
C TYR A 724 45.03 46.68 -8.45
N LYS A 725 45.37 47.18 -7.25
CA LYS A 725 45.37 48.60 -6.93
C LYS A 725 46.70 49.31 -7.17
N LYS A 726 47.75 48.55 -7.50
CA LYS A 726 49.09 49.08 -7.76
C LYS A 726 49.74 48.32 -8.89
N ALA A 727 50.60 49.00 -9.64
CA ALA A 727 51.43 48.36 -10.63
C ALA A 727 52.44 47.44 -9.96
N MET A 728 52.61 46.21 -10.52
CA MET A 728 53.49 45.18 -9.99
C MET A 728 54.15 44.43 -11.15
N LYS A 729 55.33 43.84 -10.87
CA LYS A 729 56.10 43.04 -11.87
C LYS A 729 56.52 41.69 -11.27
N GLY A 730 56.42 40.58 -12.07
CA GLY A 730 57.03 39.30 -11.81
C GLY A 730 56.53 38.59 -10.56
N PHE A 731 55.22 38.45 -10.41
CA PHE A 731 54.56 37.70 -9.29
C PHE A 731 53.70 36.56 -9.80
N SER A 732 53.24 35.71 -8.87
CA SER A 732 52.35 34.59 -9.18
C SER A 732 51.10 34.63 -8.33
N VAL A 733 49.95 34.34 -8.97
CA VAL A 733 48.70 34.02 -8.26
C VAL A 733 48.76 32.53 -7.83
N LYS A 734 48.55 32.26 -6.56
CA LYS A 734 48.44 30.91 -6.02
C LYS A 734 46.97 30.52 -5.91
N HIS A 735 46.67 29.30 -6.34
CA HIS A 735 45.34 28.76 -6.28
C HIS A 735 45.36 27.31 -5.79
N TRP A 736 44.45 26.97 -4.90
CA TRP A 736 44.16 25.58 -4.46
C TRP A 736 42.69 25.43 -4.12
N ILE A 737 42.24 24.20 -4.12
CA ILE A 737 40.86 23.87 -3.76
C ILE A 737 40.84 22.94 -2.55
N ALA A 738 39.82 23.04 -1.73
CA ALA A 738 39.54 22.09 -0.67
C ALA A 738 38.08 21.66 -0.71
N PHE A 739 37.84 20.35 -0.52
CA PHE A 739 36.53 19.79 -0.34
C PHE A 739 36.15 19.75 1.14
N ASP A 740 34.89 19.91 1.46
CA ASP A 740 34.38 19.87 2.84
C ASP A 740 34.74 18.54 3.56
N GLN A 741 35.08 17.49 2.79
CA GLN A 741 35.52 16.17 3.26
C GLN A 741 37.03 16.06 3.53
N GLY A 742 37.75 17.18 3.54
CA GLY A 742 39.17 17.21 3.89
C GLY A 742 40.16 16.91 2.78
N CYS A 743 39.73 16.87 1.53
CA CYS A 743 40.61 16.82 0.37
C CYS A 743 41.11 18.22 0.00
N THR A 744 42.40 18.38 -0.19
CA THR A 744 43.01 19.62 -0.73
C THR A 744 43.85 19.28 -1.94
N SER A 745 43.80 20.13 -2.97
CA SER A 745 44.70 20.03 -4.11
C SER A 745 46.11 20.52 -3.78
N ASP A 746 47.08 20.21 -4.61
CA ASP A 746 48.32 20.96 -4.67
C ASP A 746 48.07 22.40 -5.06
N THR A 747 48.99 23.29 -4.70
CA THR A 747 48.86 24.71 -5.05
C THR A 747 49.30 24.95 -6.50
N ALA A 748 48.37 25.35 -7.33
CA ALA A 748 48.70 25.83 -8.68
C ALA A 748 49.27 27.23 -8.67
N LEU A 749 50.37 27.46 -9.37
CA LEU A 749 51.02 28.76 -9.52
C LEU A 749 50.72 29.31 -10.91
N HIS A 750 50.17 30.51 -11.01
CA HIS A 750 49.89 31.19 -12.25
C HIS A 750 50.69 32.51 -12.33
N ALA A 751 51.74 32.54 -13.21
CA ALA A 751 52.61 33.71 -13.33
C ALA A 751 51.88 34.89 -13.97
N ILE A 752 52.04 36.07 -13.37
CA ILE A 752 51.60 37.35 -13.91
C ILE A 752 52.85 38.21 -14.18
N PRO A 753 53.21 38.46 -15.44
CA PRO A 753 54.44 39.20 -15.80
C PRO A 753 54.43 40.64 -15.27
N SER A 754 53.32 41.34 -15.40
CA SER A 754 53.13 42.70 -14.88
C SER A 754 51.67 43.11 -14.72
N ILE A 755 51.38 44.00 -13.78
CA ILE A 755 50.20 44.88 -13.76
C ILE A 755 50.65 46.25 -14.05
N ASN A 756 50.13 46.87 -15.09
CA ASN A 756 50.60 48.12 -15.63
C ASN A 756 49.70 49.30 -15.17
N SER A 757 50.27 50.48 -14.95
CA SER A 757 49.56 51.71 -14.65
C SER A 757 48.65 52.11 -15.80
N ALA A 758 47.53 52.70 -15.53
CA ALA A 758 46.74 53.40 -16.56
C ALA A 758 47.40 54.67 -17.02
N PRO A 759 47.25 55.12 -18.31
CA PRO A 759 47.71 56.42 -18.78
C PRO A 759 47.17 57.57 -17.90
N MET A 760 47.95 58.65 -17.70
CA MET A 760 47.48 59.83 -17.05
C MET A 760 47.10 60.83 -18.15
N ILE A 761 45.91 60.75 -18.70
CA ILE A 761 45.35 61.69 -19.70
C ILE A 761 44.57 62.80 -19.03
N SER A 762 44.72 64.04 -19.46
CA SER A 762 43.85 65.17 -19.21
C SER A 762 43.20 65.68 -20.49
N ALA A 763 41.86 65.84 -20.44
CA ALA A 763 41.12 66.39 -21.63
C ALA A 763 41.30 67.90 -21.78
N GLY A 764 41.90 68.58 -20.82
CA GLY A 764 42.03 70.03 -20.77
C GLY A 764 40.84 70.73 -20.10
N PRO A 765 40.88 72.08 -20.01
CA PRO A 765 39.78 72.85 -19.39
C PRO A 765 38.54 72.93 -20.31
N ASP A 766 37.42 73.27 -19.74
CA ASP A 766 36.16 73.57 -20.46
C ASP A 766 36.40 74.76 -21.46
N LEU A 767 35.79 74.69 -22.60
CA LEU A 767 35.96 75.59 -23.73
C LEU A 767 34.66 76.35 -24.03
N TYR A 768 34.77 77.72 -24.17
CA TYR A 768 33.68 78.60 -24.59
C TYR A 768 33.88 79.08 -26.01
N ILE A 769 32.97 78.76 -26.91
CA ILE A 769 33.11 79.19 -28.32
C ILE A 769 31.83 79.84 -28.81
N LYS A 770 31.99 80.73 -29.76
CA LYS A 770 30.82 81.31 -30.44
C LYS A 770 30.26 80.34 -31.46
N LYS A 771 28.96 80.35 -31.62
CA LYS A 771 28.30 79.48 -32.60
C LYS A 771 28.90 79.71 -34.00
N GLY A 772 29.28 78.59 -34.67
CA GLY A 772 29.93 78.66 -35.99
C GLY A 772 31.46 78.86 -35.97
N SER A 773 32.07 78.87 -34.79
CA SER A 773 33.56 78.97 -34.69
C SER A 773 34.18 77.63 -34.42
N ALA A 774 35.41 77.42 -34.81
CA ALA A 774 36.15 76.15 -34.49
C ALA A 774 37.31 76.49 -33.51
N ALA A 775 37.54 75.55 -32.53
CA ALA A 775 38.69 75.68 -31.66
C ALA A 775 39.35 74.32 -31.41
N PRO A 776 40.64 74.24 -31.13
CA PRO A 776 41.29 72.95 -30.81
C PRO A 776 40.96 72.58 -29.35
N LEU A 777 40.68 71.33 -29.13
CA LEU A 777 40.64 70.68 -27.77
C LEU A 777 42.11 70.69 -27.28
N GLN A 778 42.29 70.76 -25.93
CA GLN A 778 43.63 70.98 -25.34
C GLN A 778 44.00 69.82 -24.40
N ALA A 779 43.83 68.59 -24.85
CA ALA A 779 44.23 67.43 -24.07
C ALA A 779 45.76 67.30 -23.97
N SER A 780 46.18 66.74 -22.81
CA SER A 780 47.61 66.55 -22.55
C SER A 780 47.93 65.20 -21.92
N ILE A 781 49.01 64.61 -22.28
CA ILE A 781 49.49 63.33 -21.67
C ILE A 781 51.04 63.36 -21.89
N PRO A 782 51.80 62.75 -20.92
CA PRO A 782 53.22 62.51 -21.10
C PRO A 782 53.48 61.49 -22.21
N ASN A 783 54.50 61.77 -23.11
CA ASN A 783 54.91 60.88 -24.19
C ASN A 783 53.76 60.44 -25.16
N PRO A 784 53.06 61.30 -25.83
CA PRO A 784 51.89 61.05 -26.65
C PRO A 784 52.04 59.94 -27.72
N ILE A 785 53.25 59.70 -28.23
CA ILE A 785 53.54 58.64 -29.26
C ILE A 785 53.28 57.24 -28.77
N GLN A 786 53.23 57.05 -27.45
CA GLN A 786 53.03 55.78 -26.80
C GLN A 786 51.54 55.33 -26.76
N TYR A 787 50.64 56.29 -27.09
CA TYR A 787 49.19 56.06 -26.89
C TYR A 787 48.41 56.24 -28.20
N GLN A 788 47.30 55.48 -28.21
CA GLN A 788 46.22 55.71 -29.16
C GLN A 788 45.11 56.46 -28.48
N PHE A 789 44.61 57.53 -29.20
CA PHE A 789 43.55 58.38 -28.69
C PHE A 789 42.26 58.10 -29.42
N VAL A 790 41.15 58.21 -28.69
CA VAL A 790 39.79 58.18 -29.22
C VAL A 790 38.93 59.19 -28.50
N TRP A 791 38.44 60.18 -29.20
CA TRP A 791 37.45 61.09 -28.68
C TRP A 791 36.03 60.62 -28.99
N SER A 792 35.12 60.83 -28.04
CA SER A 792 33.68 60.58 -28.16
C SER A 792 32.86 61.68 -27.51
N PRO A 793 31.70 62.08 -28.07
CA PRO A 793 31.19 61.67 -29.37
C PRO A 793 32.07 62.27 -30.52
N SER A 794 32.01 61.68 -31.73
CA SER A 794 32.73 62.14 -32.94
C SER A 794 32.07 63.33 -33.54
N THR A 795 30.86 63.74 -33.16
CA THR A 795 30.10 64.85 -33.72
C THR A 795 30.83 66.14 -33.54
N PHE A 796 30.94 66.95 -34.60
CA PHE A 796 31.62 68.24 -34.64
C PHE A 796 33.13 68.23 -34.34
N LEU A 797 33.75 67.04 -34.43
CA LEU A 797 35.19 66.90 -34.40
C LEU A 797 35.74 66.64 -35.83
N ASN A 798 36.87 67.29 -36.19
CA ASN A 798 37.50 67.05 -37.46
C ASN A 798 38.14 65.65 -37.54
N GLN A 799 38.69 65.12 -36.44
CA GLN A 799 39.26 63.80 -36.30
C GLN A 799 39.13 63.32 -34.82
N VAL A 800 38.89 62.03 -34.61
CA VAL A 800 38.73 61.51 -33.30
C VAL A 800 39.96 60.83 -32.68
N ASN A 801 40.96 60.62 -33.48
CA ASN A 801 42.18 59.88 -33.11
C ASN A 801 43.43 60.76 -32.90
N LEU A 802 43.23 62.04 -32.94
CA LEU A 802 44.31 63.05 -32.60
C LEU A 802 44.23 63.36 -31.09
N LEU A 803 45.40 63.79 -30.51
CA LEU A 803 45.40 64.23 -29.11
C LEU A 803 44.55 65.48 -28.94
N ASN A 804 44.69 66.46 -29.91
CA ASN A 804 44.02 67.74 -29.87
C ASN A 804 43.28 68.03 -31.23
N PRO A 805 42.06 67.37 -31.39
CA PRO A 805 41.27 67.65 -32.60
C PRO A 805 40.61 69.04 -32.55
N LEU A 806 40.23 69.59 -33.70
CA LEU A 806 39.42 70.81 -33.81
C LEU A 806 37.96 70.42 -33.59
N CYS A 807 37.28 71.21 -32.71
CA CYS A 807 35.82 71.03 -32.47
C CYS A 807 35.08 72.28 -32.98
N SER A 808 33.88 72.10 -33.56
CA SER A 808 33.03 73.21 -34.09
C SER A 808 31.55 72.93 -33.79
N PRO A 809 31.15 72.69 -32.53
CA PRO A 809 29.78 72.35 -32.22
C PRO A 809 28.83 73.55 -32.35
N ASP A 810 27.59 73.26 -32.75
CA ASP A 810 26.48 74.25 -32.81
C ASP A 810 25.66 74.32 -31.54
N VAL A 811 25.87 73.36 -30.60
CA VAL A 811 25.22 73.20 -29.26
C VAL A 811 26.29 72.82 -28.28
N ASP A 812 25.99 72.97 -26.97
CA ASP A 812 26.90 72.56 -25.92
C ASP A 812 27.19 71.05 -26.04
N MET A 813 28.47 70.69 -25.94
CA MET A 813 28.96 69.33 -26.09
C MET A 813 29.86 68.94 -24.92
N VAL A 814 29.78 67.70 -24.54
CA VAL A 814 30.74 67.02 -23.61
C VAL A 814 31.56 66.04 -24.41
N TYR A 815 32.87 66.26 -24.51
CA TYR A 815 33.76 65.31 -25.14
C TYR A 815 34.59 64.51 -24.13
N THR A 816 34.76 63.24 -24.40
CA THR A 816 35.58 62.29 -23.62
C THR A 816 36.75 61.85 -24.45
N VAL A 817 37.97 62.00 -23.99
CA VAL A 817 39.14 61.38 -24.60
C VAL A 817 39.49 60.10 -23.89
N GLN A 818 39.73 59.07 -24.64
CA GLN A 818 40.34 57.87 -24.17
C GLN A 818 41.76 57.71 -24.73
N ALA A 819 42.73 57.57 -23.85
CA ALA A 819 44.10 57.21 -24.20
C ALA A 819 44.32 55.69 -23.88
N THR A 820 44.83 54.94 -24.86
CA THR A 820 45.15 53.50 -24.70
C THR A 820 46.63 53.32 -24.98
N ASP A 821 47.33 52.76 -24.00
CA ASP A 821 48.76 52.41 -24.18
C ASP A 821 48.90 51.27 -25.20
N THR A 822 49.70 51.46 -26.24
CA THR A 822 49.86 50.56 -27.39
C THR A 822 50.57 49.27 -27.03
N GLN A 823 51.38 49.22 -25.97
CA GLN A 823 52.16 48.06 -25.55
C GLN A 823 51.35 47.22 -24.47
N THR A 824 50.73 47.90 -23.56
CA THR A 824 50.07 47.22 -22.43
C THR A 824 48.54 47.08 -22.59
N GLY A 825 47.94 47.85 -23.47
CA GLY A 825 46.53 47.94 -23.73
C GLY A 825 45.75 48.60 -22.54
N CYS A 826 46.44 49.21 -21.59
CA CYS A 826 45.82 49.96 -20.50
C CYS A 826 45.27 51.29 -21.00
N ALA A 827 44.08 51.65 -20.56
CA ALA A 827 43.41 52.84 -21.00
C ALA A 827 42.88 53.70 -19.83
N ALA A 828 42.85 54.99 -20.04
CA ALA A 828 42.20 55.95 -19.15
C ALA A 828 41.36 56.94 -19.98
N LYS A 829 40.43 57.62 -19.35
CA LYS A 829 39.50 58.54 -19.92
C LYS A 829 39.48 59.80 -19.09
N ASP A 830 39.30 60.96 -19.82
CA ASP A 830 38.98 62.23 -19.17
C ASP A 830 37.99 62.99 -20.03
N THR A 831 37.32 64.01 -19.48
CA THR A 831 36.22 64.75 -20.15
C THR A 831 36.39 66.23 -20.03
N LEU A 832 35.95 66.96 -21.06
CA LEU A 832 35.77 68.40 -21.04
C LEU A 832 34.43 68.84 -21.66
N GLN A 833 33.96 70.02 -21.30
CA GLN A 833 32.72 70.57 -21.86
C GLN A 833 33.04 71.74 -22.82
N VAL A 834 32.37 71.80 -23.97
CA VAL A 834 32.38 72.89 -24.92
C VAL A 834 31.00 73.55 -24.88
N ILE A 835 30.98 74.85 -24.51
CA ILE A 835 29.79 75.69 -24.36
C ILE A 835 29.68 76.66 -25.51
N VAL A 836 28.51 76.66 -26.18
CA VAL A 836 28.29 77.50 -27.41
C VAL A 836 27.43 78.73 -27.07
N LEU A 837 28.04 79.96 -27.22
CA LEU A 837 27.38 81.19 -26.94
C LEU A 837 26.54 81.72 -28.10
N SER A 838 25.26 82.03 -27.87
CA SER A 838 24.30 82.52 -28.88
C SER A 838 24.23 84.03 -28.90
N ALA A 839 23.87 84.65 -30.07
CA ALA A 839 23.64 86.09 -30.17
C ALA A 839 22.43 86.53 -29.37
N ILE A 840 22.56 87.73 -28.70
CA ILE A 840 21.47 88.29 -27.91
C ILE A 840 20.46 89.05 -28.78
N ASP A 841 19.18 89.03 -28.39
CA ASP A 841 18.07 89.82 -28.99
C ASP A 841 17.49 90.79 -27.95
N ILE A 842 17.50 92.13 -28.30
CA ILE A 842 17.17 93.19 -27.37
C ILE A 842 15.86 93.88 -27.75
N PRO A 843 14.75 93.62 -27.09
CA PRO A 843 13.50 94.36 -27.37
C PRO A 843 13.62 95.79 -26.96
N ASN A 844 13.04 96.66 -27.74
CA ASN A 844 13.07 98.13 -27.54
C ASN A 844 11.86 98.68 -26.73
N THR A 845 10.96 97.84 -26.31
CA THR A 845 9.72 98.23 -25.59
C THR A 845 9.30 97.10 -24.66
N PHE A 846 8.70 97.44 -23.46
CA PHE A 846 8.04 96.52 -22.57
C PHE A 846 6.95 97.26 -21.79
N THR A 847 5.93 96.54 -21.23
CA THR A 847 4.72 97.14 -20.67
C THR A 847 4.54 96.66 -19.24
N PRO A 848 5.21 97.26 -18.22
CA PRO A 848 5.08 96.82 -16.79
C PRO A 848 3.76 97.35 -16.18
N ASN A 849 2.63 96.81 -16.58
CA ASN A 849 1.27 97.17 -16.14
C ASN A 849 0.67 96.06 -15.21
N GLY A 850 1.35 94.98 -14.95
CA GLY A 850 0.96 93.90 -14.04
C GLY A 850 0.00 92.92 -14.65
N ASP A 851 -0.15 92.85 -15.99
CA ASP A 851 -1.03 91.90 -16.70
C ASP A 851 -0.35 90.54 -17.00
N GLY A 852 0.91 90.37 -16.64
CA GLY A 852 1.69 89.14 -16.85
C GLY A 852 2.35 89.05 -18.24
N ILE A 853 2.08 90.06 -19.15
CA ILE A 853 2.65 90.06 -20.51
C ILE A 853 3.63 91.26 -20.64
N ASN A 854 4.89 90.95 -20.98
CA ASN A 854 5.94 91.90 -21.12
C ASN A 854 6.14 92.88 -19.93
N ASP A 855 5.75 92.41 -18.73
CA ASP A 855 5.96 93.24 -17.50
C ASP A 855 7.45 93.42 -17.12
N THR A 856 8.30 92.71 -17.74
CA THR A 856 9.73 92.76 -17.53
C THR A 856 10.47 92.92 -18.91
N TRP A 857 11.52 93.59 -18.93
CA TRP A 857 12.32 93.79 -20.15
C TRP A 857 13.23 92.57 -20.35
N LYS A 858 12.71 91.48 -20.98
CA LYS A 858 13.41 90.23 -21.26
C LYS A 858 14.31 90.34 -22.47
N ILE A 859 15.62 90.27 -22.28
CA ILE A 859 16.61 90.25 -23.38
C ILE A 859 17.00 88.78 -23.60
N LEU A 860 16.62 88.26 -24.74
CA LEU A 860 16.87 86.87 -25.06
C LEU A 860 18.36 86.58 -25.15
N PHE A 861 18.78 85.46 -24.61
CA PHE A 861 20.12 84.83 -24.55
C PHE A 861 21.15 85.70 -23.81
N LEU A 862 20.78 86.81 -23.15
CA LEU A 862 21.71 87.66 -22.41
C LEU A 862 22.19 86.97 -21.14
N ALA A 863 21.37 86.07 -20.51
CA ALA A 863 21.72 85.29 -19.31
C ALA A 863 22.89 84.34 -19.57
N GLN A 864 23.20 84.02 -20.83
CA GLN A 864 24.33 83.10 -21.19
C GLN A 864 25.68 83.83 -20.95
N TYR A 865 25.66 85.16 -21.02
CA TYR A 865 26.83 86.01 -20.77
C TYR A 865 26.88 86.36 -19.25
N LYS A 866 27.42 85.45 -18.44
CA LYS A 866 27.44 85.57 -16.96
C LYS A 866 28.11 86.82 -16.46
N ASN A 867 29.04 87.38 -17.24
CA ASN A 867 29.79 88.55 -16.88
C ASN A 867 29.27 89.84 -17.59
N CYS A 868 28.12 89.78 -18.31
CA CYS A 868 27.52 90.89 -18.96
C CYS A 868 27.16 91.97 -17.94
N ARG A 869 27.43 93.19 -18.32
CA ARG A 869 27.08 94.38 -17.49
C ARG A 869 26.02 95.21 -18.24
N MET A 870 24.91 95.42 -17.59
CA MET A 870 23.85 96.25 -18.14
C MET A 870 23.55 97.44 -17.27
N GLU A 871 23.42 98.64 -17.94
CA GLU A 871 23.02 99.87 -17.28
C GLU A 871 21.88 100.52 -18.07
N VAL A 872 20.86 101.03 -17.36
CA VAL A 872 19.74 101.75 -17.97
C VAL A 872 19.71 103.18 -17.38
N TYR A 873 19.58 104.17 -18.23
CA TYR A 873 19.62 105.55 -17.92
C TYR A 873 18.28 106.23 -18.21
N ASN A 874 17.96 107.30 -17.47
CA ASN A 874 16.89 108.20 -17.79
C ASN A 874 17.39 109.29 -18.80
N THR A 875 16.50 110.16 -19.31
CA THR A 875 16.84 111.25 -20.25
C THR A 875 17.82 112.31 -19.73
N ALA A 876 18.01 112.32 -18.35
CA ALA A 876 19.00 113.21 -17.70
C ALA A 876 20.38 112.53 -17.47
N GLY A 877 20.59 111.31 -18.03
CA GLY A 877 21.86 110.57 -17.92
C GLY A 877 22.08 109.89 -16.54
N GLN A 878 21.06 109.78 -15.66
CA GLN A 878 21.24 109.16 -14.42
C GLN A 878 20.94 107.65 -14.54
N ILE A 879 21.76 106.73 -13.94
CA ILE A 879 21.51 105.27 -13.89
C ILE A 879 20.26 104.99 -13.05
N ILE A 880 19.27 104.32 -13.66
CA ILE A 880 18.02 103.95 -13.00
C ILE A 880 17.98 102.46 -12.76
N TYR A 881 18.74 101.70 -13.48
CA TYR A 881 18.87 100.26 -13.25
C TYR A 881 20.28 99.77 -13.70
N GLN A 882 20.86 98.83 -12.97
CA GLN A 882 22.10 98.18 -13.38
C GLN A 882 22.11 96.74 -12.94
N SER A 883 22.71 95.87 -13.69
CA SER A 883 22.83 94.46 -13.44
C SER A 883 24.14 93.91 -13.99
N VAL A 884 24.67 92.88 -13.30
CA VAL A 884 25.71 91.97 -13.79
C VAL A 884 25.11 90.60 -13.98
N GLY A 885 25.24 89.96 -15.18
CA GLY A 885 24.71 88.67 -15.54
C GLY A 885 23.25 88.66 -15.91
N TYR A 886 22.49 89.68 -15.80
CA TYR A 886 21.08 89.87 -16.15
C TYR A 886 20.18 88.63 -15.92
N ALA A 887 20.38 87.99 -14.78
CA ALA A 887 19.63 86.80 -14.41
C ALA A 887 18.11 87.10 -14.04
N VAL A 888 17.84 88.34 -13.68
CA VAL A 888 16.53 88.89 -13.42
C VAL A 888 16.27 90.06 -14.37
N ALA A 889 15.27 89.96 -15.21
CA ALA A 889 14.92 91.01 -16.16
C ALA A 889 14.35 92.22 -15.45
N TRP A 890 14.74 93.49 -15.89
CA TRP A 890 14.23 94.71 -15.32
C TRP A 890 12.73 94.84 -15.49
N ASN A 891 12.03 95.15 -14.39
CA ASN A 891 10.59 95.30 -14.32
C ASN A 891 10.14 96.78 -14.43
N GLY A 892 10.97 97.65 -14.87
CA GLY A 892 10.61 99.10 -15.03
C GLY A 892 10.47 99.85 -13.72
N THR A 893 11.10 99.36 -12.63
CA THR A 893 11.14 100.08 -11.34
C THR A 893 12.55 100.61 -10.98
N ARG A 894 12.65 101.65 -10.18
CA ARG A 894 13.87 102.08 -9.45
C ARG A 894 13.59 102.10 -7.97
N ASN A 895 14.35 101.35 -7.15
CA ASN A 895 14.16 101.19 -5.71
C ASN A 895 12.71 100.88 -5.32
N GLY A 896 12.06 99.97 -6.13
CA GLY A 896 10.67 99.53 -5.93
C GLY A 896 9.60 100.52 -6.42
N ALA A 897 9.91 101.73 -6.78
CA ALA A 897 9.00 102.74 -7.36
C ALA A 897 8.91 102.60 -8.89
N PRO A 898 7.70 102.49 -9.49
CA PRO A 898 7.54 102.44 -10.91
C PRO A 898 8.13 103.67 -11.64
N MET A 899 8.88 103.47 -12.68
CA MET A 899 9.41 104.50 -13.55
C MET A 899 8.28 105.06 -14.51
N PRO A 900 8.20 106.33 -14.76
CA PRO A 900 7.23 106.92 -15.68
C PRO A 900 7.24 106.27 -17.08
N ALA A 901 6.12 106.29 -17.79
CA ALA A 901 6.06 105.87 -19.19
C ALA A 901 6.95 106.84 -19.98
N GLY A 902 7.81 106.34 -20.87
CA GLY A 902 8.78 107.09 -21.63
C GLY A 902 9.95 106.23 -22.08
N THR A 903 10.92 106.86 -22.76
CA THR A 903 12.08 106.21 -23.32
C THR A 903 13.27 106.31 -22.36
N TYR A 904 13.97 105.23 -22.18
CA TYR A 904 15.18 105.06 -21.36
C TYR A 904 16.31 104.59 -22.25
N TYR A 905 17.51 104.88 -21.94
CA TYR A 905 18.66 104.50 -22.73
C TYR A 905 19.41 103.41 -21.96
N TYR A 906 19.98 102.46 -22.70
CA TYR A 906 20.76 101.42 -22.05
C TYR A 906 22.13 101.22 -22.71
N VAL A 907 23.02 100.69 -21.97
CA VAL A 907 24.33 100.18 -22.47
C VAL A 907 24.50 98.76 -21.93
N ILE A 908 24.74 97.85 -22.84
CA ILE A 908 25.05 96.45 -22.55
C ILE A 908 26.46 96.19 -22.96
N ASP A 909 27.28 95.73 -22.01
CA ASP A 909 28.58 95.15 -22.20
C ASP A 909 28.50 93.60 -21.93
N LEU A 910 28.75 92.79 -22.94
CA LEU A 910 28.61 91.32 -22.83
C LEU A 910 29.72 90.69 -22.04
N GLY A 911 30.84 91.43 -21.75
CA GLY A 911 31.96 90.92 -21.04
C GLY A 911 32.78 89.89 -21.80
N ASP A 912 32.52 89.77 -23.15
CA ASP A 912 33.18 88.86 -24.09
C ASP A 912 34.19 89.49 -25.01
N GLY A 913 34.53 90.76 -24.73
CA GLY A 913 35.43 91.60 -25.53
C GLY A 913 34.77 92.21 -26.72
N SER A 914 33.49 92.04 -26.95
CA SER A 914 32.76 92.69 -28.03
C SER A 914 32.44 94.12 -27.71
N PRO A 915 32.20 95.05 -28.70
CA PRO A 915 31.82 96.43 -28.47
C PRO A 915 30.55 96.50 -27.59
N ARG A 916 30.53 97.47 -26.66
CA ARG A 916 29.34 97.86 -25.90
C ARG A 916 28.18 98.18 -26.82
N ARG A 917 26.99 97.68 -26.45
CA ARG A 917 25.75 97.82 -27.21
C ARG A 917 24.84 98.89 -26.56
N PRO A 918 24.89 100.11 -26.99
CA PRO A 918 24.00 101.21 -26.59
C PRO A 918 22.66 101.10 -27.37
N GLY A 919 21.61 101.47 -26.73
CA GLY A 919 20.27 101.47 -27.32
C GLY A 919 19.27 102.18 -26.41
N TYR A 920 18.01 102.06 -26.77
CA TYR A 920 16.93 102.62 -25.96
C TYR A 920 15.83 101.53 -25.72
N VAL A 921 15.14 101.69 -24.66
CA VAL A 921 13.95 100.88 -24.29
C VAL A 921 12.83 101.80 -23.84
N THR A 922 11.64 101.60 -24.33
CA THR A 922 10.46 102.44 -23.99
C THR A 922 9.55 101.60 -23.00
N ILE A 923 9.21 102.26 -21.90
CA ILE A 923 8.21 101.81 -20.97
C ILE A 923 6.85 102.37 -21.42
N LEU A 924 5.91 101.46 -21.74
CA LEU A 924 4.51 101.78 -21.97
C LEU A 924 3.69 101.20 -20.85
N ARG A 925 2.61 101.98 -20.40
CA ARG A 925 1.72 101.53 -19.30
C ARG A 925 0.32 101.73 -19.72
#